data_6ed7ba2bb9481c52ac472b305ad29e59
#
_entry.id   6ed7ba2bb9481c52ac472b305ad29e59
#
_cell.length_a   1.000
_cell.length_b   1.000
_cell.length_c   1.000
_cell.angle_alpha   90.00
_cell.angle_beta   90.00
_cell.angle_gamma   90.00
#
_symmetry.space_group_name_H-M   'P 1'
#
loop_
_entity.id
_entity.type
_entity.pdbx_description
1 polymer ?
#
loop_
_entity_poly.entity_id
_entity_poly.type
_entity_poly.pdbx_seq_one_letter_code
_entity_poly.pdbx_strand_id
1 'polypeptide(L)'
;MNQKTLTKLEYYKITALLEEQASSMRGKQLCRKLKPMIDPEKINTAQEQTEAAFTRIVKKGRISFGNVFPIGESLKRLEIGGALGCGELLRICKVLQNAGKVKAYGRHDTQEELCDCLDVYFEQLEPLFPLTAEIERCIQGEDEISDDASSTLKNIRRSIGHTNDKVHATLTNLVNGSLRTYLQDPIITMRGDRYCVPVKAEYRSQVNGMIHDQSSTGSTLFIEPMAVVKLNNDLKELYAKEQEEIQVILARLSEETAQYIEEIRADYRILTDLDFIFARGALALSMNASRPLLNTDGRIHIREGRHPLLDPKKVVPITVSLGDDFSLLIITGPNTGGKTVSLKTVGLFTLMGQSGLHIPARDRSELAVFKQVYADIGDEQSIEQSLSTFSSHMTNIVSFLHDVDENSLVLFDELGAGTDPTEGAALAIAILSYLHGRGIRTMATTHYSELKVYALSTPGVENACCEFDVESLRPTYRLLIGIPGKSNAFAISGKLGLPDYIIEDAKTRLSEQDVSFEDLISDLETSKRTIEKEQEEIAAYKKEIEALKSQAQQKQERIEEQRERILAEAREKANTILRDAKDVADETIKNFRKFGKENISAAEMEKERERLRKKMKENTASSSLKVQKPKKEYKPTDFKLGESVKVLSMNLTGTISSLPDSRGNVTVQMGILRSQVHISDLEIIEEANPYAPKSFKRTSKGRLKMSKSLSVSPEINLLGKTVDEAVSELDKYLDDALLSHLSTVRVVHGKGTGALRKGIHEFLRRQKHVKSYRLGEFGEGDAGVTIVELK
;
A
#
# COMPACT_ATOMS: atom_id res chain seq x y z
N MET A 1 -26.69 9.24 -12.75
CA MET A 1 -25.72 8.40 -13.49
C MET A 1 -26.44 7.38 -14.35
N ASN A 2 -26.09 7.30 -15.64
CA ASN A 2 -26.73 6.40 -16.61
C ASN A 2 -26.27 4.95 -16.38
N GLN A 3 -27.21 3.99 -16.37
CA GLN A 3 -26.94 2.55 -16.21
C GLN A 3 -26.02 2.02 -17.33
N LYS A 4 -26.15 2.54 -18.54
CA LYS A 4 -25.31 2.16 -19.69
C LYS A 4 -23.84 2.50 -19.45
N THR A 5 -23.55 3.66 -18.89
CA THR A 5 -22.20 4.08 -18.49
C THR A 5 -21.61 3.17 -17.41
N LEU A 6 -22.39 2.82 -16.38
CA LEU A 6 -21.94 1.92 -15.32
C LEU A 6 -21.52 0.56 -15.88
N THR A 7 -22.24 0.06 -16.88
CA THR A 7 -21.92 -1.21 -17.56
C THR A 7 -20.67 -1.08 -18.43
N LYS A 8 -20.56 -0.04 -19.26
CA LYS A 8 -19.41 0.20 -20.14
C LYS A 8 -18.10 0.42 -19.38
N LEU A 9 -18.14 1.10 -18.23
CA LEU A 9 -17.01 1.29 -17.32
C LEU A 9 -16.79 0.10 -16.36
N GLU A 10 -17.58 -0.95 -16.49
CA GLU A 10 -17.45 -2.18 -15.68
C GLU A 10 -17.56 -1.93 -14.15
N TYR A 11 -18.30 -0.89 -13.73
CA TYR A 11 -18.48 -0.54 -12.32
C TYR A 11 -19.07 -1.68 -11.48
N TYR A 12 -19.88 -2.55 -12.09
CA TYR A 12 -20.43 -3.75 -11.45
C TYR A 12 -19.36 -4.71 -10.94
N LYS A 13 -18.16 -4.73 -11.56
CA LYS A 13 -17.03 -5.53 -11.06
C LYS A 13 -16.46 -4.94 -9.78
N ILE A 14 -16.44 -3.61 -9.65
CA ILE A 14 -16.03 -2.95 -8.40
C ILE A 14 -17.00 -3.24 -7.27
N THR A 15 -18.32 -3.18 -7.55
CA THR A 15 -19.32 -3.54 -6.54
C THR A 15 -19.27 -5.00 -6.17
N ALA A 16 -18.89 -5.90 -7.09
CA ALA A 16 -18.66 -7.32 -6.80
C ALA A 16 -17.42 -7.52 -5.89
N LEU A 17 -16.31 -6.85 -6.16
CA LEU A 17 -15.13 -6.86 -5.29
C LEU A 17 -15.43 -6.30 -3.90
N LEU A 18 -16.27 -5.26 -3.83
CA LEU A 18 -16.74 -4.70 -2.55
C LEU A 18 -17.60 -5.70 -1.78
N GLU A 19 -18.50 -6.40 -2.47
CA GLU A 19 -19.35 -7.43 -1.88
C GLU A 19 -18.56 -8.57 -1.23
N GLU A 20 -17.44 -8.97 -1.83
CA GLU A 20 -16.55 -9.99 -1.27
C GLU A 20 -15.94 -9.56 0.08
N GLN A 21 -15.85 -8.25 0.33
CA GLN A 21 -15.35 -7.72 1.60
C GLN A 21 -16.41 -7.68 2.72
N ALA A 22 -17.70 -7.68 2.37
CA ALA A 22 -18.78 -7.67 3.34
C ALA A 22 -19.07 -9.08 3.87
N SER A 23 -19.39 -9.18 5.16
CA SER A 23 -19.62 -10.44 5.86
C SER A 23 -21.11 -10.80 5.95
N SER A 24 -21.96 -9.81 6.23
CA SER A 24 -23.40 -10.00 6.43
C SER A 24 -24.17 -10.03 5.10
N MET A 25 -25.29 -10.76 5.06
CA MET A 25 -26.14 -10.84 3.87
C MET A 25 -26.68 -9.45 3.45
N ARG A 26 -27.04 -8.61 4.42
CA ARG A 26 -27.55 -7.26 4.15
C ARG A 26 -26.42 -6.31 3.76
N GLY A 27 -25.25 -6.39 4.37
CA GLY A 27 -24.05 -5.66 3.96
C GLY A 27 -23.69 -5.94 2.50
N LYS A 28 -23.70 -7.22 2.10
CA LYS A 28 -23.53 -7.63 0.69
C LYS A 28 -24.56 -7.01 -0.24
N GLN A 29 -25.85 -6.98 0.18
CA GLN A 29 -26.90 -6.33 -0.61
C GLN A 29 -26.67 -4.81 -0.77
N LEU A 30 -26.16 -4.12 0.29
CA LEU A 30 -25.82 -2.71 0.21
C LEU A 30 -24.66 -2.48 -0.76
N CYS A 31 -23.64 -3.35 -0.72
CA CYS A 31 -22.52 -3.30 -1.68
C CYS A 31 -22.98 -3.43 -3.13
N ARG A 32 -23.85 -4.41 -3.44
CA ARG A 32 -24.40 -4.60 -4.80
C ARG A 32 -25.22 -3.42 -5.29
N LYS A 33 -25.94 -2.74 -4.38
CA LYS A 33 -26.82 -1.60 -4.69
C LYS A 33 -26.10 -0.26 -4.67
N LEU A 34 -24.81 -0.24 -4.37
CA LEU A 34 -24.03 1.01 -4.30
C LEU A 34 -24.02 1.70 -5.67
N LYS A 35 -24.41 2.96 -5.67
CA LYS A 35 -24.44 3.84 -6.86
C LYS A 35 -23.68 5.13 -6.57
N PRO A 36 -23.03 5.73 -7.59
CA PRO A 36 -22.40 7.02 -7.45
C PRO A 36 -23.42 8.11 -7.06
N MET A 37 -23.06 8.91 -6.09
CA MET A 37 -23.85 10.04 -5.59
C MET A 37 -23.48 11.32 -6.34
N ILE A 38 -24.35 12.35 -6.23
CA ILE A 38 -24.15 13.65 -6.88
C ILE A 38 -23.97 14.75 -5.82
N ASP A 39 -24.44 14.50 -4.60
CA ASP A 39 -24.39 15.45 -3.49
C ASP A 39 -22.99 15.43 -2.84
N PRO A 40 -22.22 16.55 -2.90
CA PRO A 40 -20.87 16.60 -2.38
C PRO A 40 -20.77 16.33 -0.88
N GLU A 41 -21.77 16.75 -0.07
CA GLU A 41 -21.77 16.54 1.38
C GLU A 41 -21.90 15.05 1.71
N LYS A 42 -22.83 14.37 1.03
CA LYS A 42 -23.01 12.90 1.22
C LYS A 42 -21.80 12.13 0.75
N ILE A 43 -21.16 12.53 -0.35
CA ILE A 43 -19.95 11.91 -0.85
C ILE A 43 -18.81 12.08 0.16
N ASN A 44 -18.61 13.30 0.69
CA ASN A 44 -17.59 13.57 1.70
C ASN A 44 -17.81 12.76 2.97
N THR A 45 -19.05 12.72 3.48
CA THR A 45 -19.40 11.88 4.64
C THR A 45 -19.06 10.40 4.39
N ALA A 46 -19.39 9.88 3.20
CA ALA A 46 -19.08 8.52 2.84
C ALA A 46 -17.55 8.27 2.72
N GLN A 47 -16.79 9.25 2.20
CA GLN A 47 -15.33 9.21 2.14
C GLN A 47 -14.70 9.21 3.56
N GLU A 48 -15.23 10.05 4.46
CA GLU A 48 -14.78 10.11 5.85
C GLU A 48 -15.03 8.79 6.59
N GLN A 49 -16.21 8.20 6.40
CA GLN A 49 -16.52 6.88 6.96
C GLN A 49 -15.56 5.81 6.43
N THR A 50 -15.26 5.84 5.14
CA THR A 50 -14.31 4.88 4.53
C THR A 50 -12.89 5.06 5.09
N GLU A 51 -12.43 6.31 5.25
CA GLU A 51 -11.12 6.63 5.84
C GLU A 51 -11.03 6.20 7.31
N ALA A 52 -12.08 6.46 8.10
CA ALA A 52 -12.15 6.03 9.49
C ALA A 52 -12.10 4.49 9.60
N ALA A 53 -12.88 3.78 8.77
CA ALA A 53 -12.84 2.32 8.74
C ALA A 53 -11.48 1.78 8.29
N PHE A 54 -10.87 2.35 7.25
CA PHE A 54 -9.53 2.01 6.78
C PHE A 54 -8.50 2.17 7.90
N THR A 55 -8.51 3.32 8.58
CA THR A 55 -7.58 3.61 9.68
C THR A 55 -7.75 2.62 10.83
N ARG A 56 -8.99 2.29 11.21
CA ARG A 56 -9.28 1.30 12.26
C ARG A 56 -8.84 -0.10 11.87
N ILE A 57 -9.05 -0.51 10.61
CA ILE A 57 -8.59 -1.82 10.10
C ILE A 57 -7.05 -1.92 10.16
N VAL A 58 -6.35 -0.85 9.82
CA VAL A 58 -4.87 -0.82 9.87
C VAL A 58 -4.36 -0.87 11.31
N LYS A 59 -5.00 -0.17 12.24
CA LYS A 59 -4.58 -0.08 13.66
C LYS A 59 -4.99 -1.31 14.49
N LYS A 60 -6.27 -1.73 14.40
CA LYS A 60 -6.89 -2.73 15.28
C LYS A 60 -7.18 -4.07 14.58
N GLY A 61 -6.94 -4.15 13.27
CA GLY A 61 -7.28 -5.32 12.47
C GLY A 61 -8.75 -5.35 12.02
N ARG A 62 -9.08 -6.36 11.21
CA ARG A 62 -10.45 -6.55 10.68
C ARG A 62 -11.38 -7.07 11.76
N ILE A 63 -12.62 -6.55 11.80
CA ILE A 63 -13.72 -7.08 12.57
C ILE A 63 -14.64 -7.89 11.65
N SER A 64 -15.27 -8.95 12.21
CA SER A 64 -16.21 -9.81 11.47
C SER A 64 -17.66 -9.51 11.84
N PHE A 65 -18.49 -9.30 10.83
CA PHE A 65 -19.95 -9.14 10.95
C PHE A 65 -20.70 -10.42 10.49
N GLY A 66 -20.02 -11.57 10.40
CA GLY A 66 -20.58 -12.81 9.83
C GLY A 66 -21.80 -13.38 10.55
N ASN A 67 -21.99 -13.05 11.84
CA ASN A 67 -23.13 -13.52 12.65
C ASN A 67 -24.33 -12.57 12.63
N VAL A 68 -24.35 -11.58 11.71
CA VAL A 68 -25.50 -10.68 11.53
C VAL A 68 -26.50 -11.32 10.57
N PHE A 69 -27.37 -12.16 11.12
CA PHE A 69 -28.42 -12.85 10.35
C PHE A 69 -29.61 -11.93 10.08
N PRO A 70 -30.38 -12.16 8.99
CA PRO A 70 -31.62 -11.43 8.75
C PRO A 70 -32.67 -11.78 9.79
N ILE A 71 -33.08 -10.81 10.61
CA ILE A 71 -34.04 -10.96 11.69
C ILE A 71 -35.35 -10.16 11.48
N GLY A 72 -35.48 -9.48 10.34
CA GLY A 72 -36.59 -8.55 10.07
C GLY A 72 -37.97 -9.20 10.12
N GLU A 73 -38.12 -10.47 9.70
CA GLU A 73 -39.38 -11.20 9.76
C GLU A 73 -39.71 -11.64 11.20
N SER A 74 -38.70 -12.06 11.95
CA SER A 74 -38.84 -12.42 13.37
C SER A 74 -39.26 -11.20 14.20
N LEU A 75 -38.68 -10.02 13.97
CA LEU A 75 -39.09 -8.77 14.63
C LEU A 75 -40.53 -8.40 14.30
N LYS A 76 -40.97 -8.52 13.05
CA LYS A 76 -42.38 -8.28 12.66
C LYS A 76 -43.34 -9.25 13.34
N ARG A 77 -42.96 -10.51 13.55
CA ARG A 77 -43.75 -11.51 14.27
C ARG A 77 -43.88 -11.14 15.73
N LEU A 78 -42.83 -10.68 16.38
CA LEU A 78 -42.86 -10.19 17.76
C LEU A 78 -43.76 -8.94 17.89
N GLU A 79 -43.74 -8.01 16.93
CA GLU A 79 -44.61 -6.83 16.94
C GLU A 79 -46.10 -7.16 17.01
N ILE A 80 -46.51 -8.27 16.39
CA ILE A 80 -47.90 -8.72 16.40
C ILE A 80 -48.22 -9.73 17.54
N GLY A 81 -47.25 -9.90 18.48
CA GLY A 81 -47.41 -10.78 19.63
C GLY A 81 -47.21 -12.26 19.32
N GLY A 82 -46.56 -12.63 18.21
CA GLY A 82 -46.33 -14.02 17.84
C GLY A 82 -45.09 -14.58 18.54
N ALA A 83 -45.13 -15.84 18.95
CA ALA A 83 -43.99 -16.52 19.53
C ALA A 83 -42.96 -16.92 18.41
N LEU A 84 -41.66 -16.85 18.74
CA LEU A 84 -40.56 -17.28 17.91
C LEU A 84 -40.12 -18.69 18.27
N GLY A 85 -39.52 -19.38 17.26
CA GLY A 85 -38.86 -20.67 17.48
C GLY A 85 -37.44 -20.51 18.03
N CYS A 86 -36.84 -21.64 18.47
CA CYS A 86 -35.48 -21.68 19.01
C CYS A 86 -34.48 -21.06 18.04
N GLY A 87 -34.49 -21.43 16.75
CA GLY A 87 -33.57 -20.93 15.75
C GLY A 87 -33.73 -19.44 15.47
N GLU A 88 -34.92 -18.85 15.61
CA GLU A 88 -35.16 -17.42 15.45
C GLU A 88 -34.61 -16.64 16.64
N LEU A 89 -34.86 -17.10 17.87
CA LEU A 89 -34.32 -16.50 19.10
C LEU A 89 -32.78 -16.59 19.14
N LEU A 90 -32.21 -17.72 18.73
CA LEU A 90 -30.74 -17.85 18.61
C LEU A 90 -30.14 -16.89 17.58
N ARG A 91 -30.81 -16.62 16.46
CA ARG A 91 -30.35 -15.63 15.48
C ARG A 91 -30.33 -14.21 16.07
N ILE A 92 -31.38 -13.84 16.81
CA ILE A 92 -31.42 -12.56 17.53
C ILE A 92 -30.30 -12.51 18.57
N CYS A 93 -30.13 -13.55 19.37
CA CYS A 93 -29.05 -13.66 20.35
C CYS A 93 -27.66 -13.46 19.70
N LYS A 94 -27.37 -14.12 18.57
CA LYS A 94 -26.10 -13.95 17.83
C LYS A 94 -25.93 -12.54 17.31
N VAL A 95 -26.98 -11.84 16.90
CA VAL A 95 -26.88 -10.42 16.49
C VAL A 95 -26.50 -9.56 17.69
N LEU A 96 -27.12 -9.73 18.84
CA LEU A 96 -26.81 -8.99 20.07
C LEU A 96 -25.41 -9.28 20.60
N GLN A 97 -24.95 -10.52 20.55
CA GLN A 97 -23.56 -10.88 20.88
C GLN A 97 -22.56 -10.20 19.97
N ASN A 98 -22.89 -10.13 18.66
CA ASN A 98 -22.07 -9.43 17.71
C ASN A 98 -22.06 -7.91 17.99
N ALA A 99 -23.18 -7.32 18.38
CA ALA A 99 -23.26 -5.94 18.84
C ALA A 99 -22.30 -5.69 20.01
N GLY A 100 -22.24 -6.62 20.98
CA GLY A 100 -21.30 -6.53 22.09
C GLY A 100 -19.83 -6.56 21.66
N LYS A 101 -19.47 -7.44 20.73
CA LYS A 101 -18.12 -7.54 20.17
C LYS A 101 -17.74 -6.29 19.38
N VAL A 102 -18.67 -5.80 18.56
CA VAL A 102 -18.47 -4.59 17.74
C VAL A 102 -18.35 -3.35 18.63
N LYS A 103 -19.20 -3.21 19.66
CA LYS A 103 -19.10 -2.13 20.66
C LYS A 103 -17.74 -2.13 21.37
N ALA A 104 -17.25 -3.31 21.74
CA ALA A 104 -15.93 -3.46 22.38
C ALA A 104 -14.79 -3.05 21.43
N TYR A 105 -14.88 -3.41 20.14
CA TYR A 105 -13.89 -2.98 19.12
C TYR A 105 -13.89 -1.46 18.92
N GLY A 106 -15.04 -0.79 19.06
CA GLY A 106 -15.17 0.66 18.94
C GLY A 106 -14.48 1.46 20.06
N ARG A 107 -14.18 0.83 21.21
CA ARG A 107 -13.53 1.52 22.34
C ARG A 107 -12.14 2.01 21.97
N HIS A 108 -11.79 3.22 22.46
CA HIS A 108 -10.44 3.76 22.32
C HIS A 108 -9.50 3.12 23.33
N ASP A 109 -8.30 2.73 22.90
CA ASP A 109 -7.32 2.06 23.76
C ASP A 109 -6.53 3.06 24.62
N THR A 110 -6.42 4.32 24.16
CA THR A 110 -5.74 5.43 24.87
C THR A 110 -6.58 6.70 24.82
N GLN A 111 -6.39 7.60 25.81
CA GLN A 111 -7.04 8.93 25.82
C GLN A 111 -6.55 9.88 24.70
N GLU A 112 -5.46 9.53 24.00
CA GLU A 112 -4.88 10.32 22.91
C GLU A 112 -5.45 9.92 21.53
N GLU A 113 -6.27 8.88 21.43
CA GLU A 113 -6.93 8.54 20.17
C GLU A 113 -8.01 9.59 19.86
N LEU A 114 -7.86 10.22 18.69
CA LEU A 114 -8.87 11.16 18.18
C LEU A 114 -10.17 10.43 17.85
N CYS A 115 -11.29 10.98 18.30
CA CYS A 115 -12.63 10.52 17.91
C CYS A 115 -12.80 10.65 16.40
N ASP A 116 -13.45 9.66 15.79
CA ASP A 116 -13.80 9.67 14.37
C ASP A 116 -15.31 9.61 14.15
N CYS A 117 -15.75 9.76 12.90
CA CYS A 117 -17.18 9.78 12.54
C CYS A 117 -17.89 8.43 12.81
N LEU A 118 -17.19 7.35 13.12
CA LEU A 118 -17.77 6.04 13.40
C LEU A 118 -18.08 5.82 14.90
N ASP A 119 -17.52 6.62 15.81
CA ASP A 119 -17.75 6.48 17.25
C ASP A 119 -19.21 6.48 17.60
N VAL A 120 -20.00 7.36 16.96
CA VAL A 120 -21.46 7.45 17.17
C VAL A 120 -22.17 6.11 16.90
N TYR A 121 -21.72 5.35 15.90
CA TYR A 121 -22.28 4.03 15.60
C TYR A 121 -21.98 3.02 16.71
N PHE A 122 -20.76 3.01 17.23
CA PHE A 122 -20.34 2.08 18.28
C PHE A 122 -21.00 2.40 19.63
N GLU A 123 -21.18 3.68 19.94
CA GLU A 123 -21.83 4.13 21.18
C GLU A 123 -23.30 3.75 21.23
N GLN A 124 -24.01 3.86 20.09
CA GLN A 124 -25.43 3.55 19.96
C GLN A 124 -25.78 2.06 20.04
N LEU A 125 -24.80 1.15 19.97
CA LEU A 125 -25.05 -0.27 20.09
C LEU A 125 -25.46 -0.65 21.51
N GLU A 126 -26.56 -1.45 21.67
CA GLU A 126 -27.09 -1.95 22.95
C GLU A 126 -27.11 -3.47 23.00
N PRO A 127 -26.02 -4.13 23.45
CA PRO A 127 -25.88 -5.59 23.36
C PRO A 127 -26.86 -6.42 24.18
N LEU A 128 -27.68 -5.83 25.04
CA LEU A 128 -28.72 -6.46 25.87
C LEU A 128 -28.23 -7.78 26.54
N PHE A 129 -27.07 -7.71 27.22
CA PHE A 129 -26.45 -8.90 27.85
C PHE A 129 -27.38 -9.75 28.73
N PRO A 130 -28.33 -9.18 29.53
CA PRO A 130 -29.25 -10.00 30.29
C PRO A 130 -30.15 -10.88 29.40
N LEU A 131 -30.68 -10.32 28.31
CA LEU A 131 -31.53 -11.06 27.37
C LEU A 131 -30.72 -12.14 26.62
N THR A 132 -29.50 -11.83 26.18
CA THR A 132 -28.64 -12.83 25.51
C THR A 132 -28.32 -13.99 26.44
N ALA A 133 -27.99 -13.71 27.71
CA ALA A 133 -27.70 -14.74 28.69
C ALA A 133 -28.92 -15.61 28.98
N GLU A 134 -30.15 -15.04 29.07
CA GLU A 134 -31.37 -15.81 29.29
C GLU A 134 -31.70 -16.69 28.09
N ILE A 135 -31.57 -16.21 26.86
CA ILE A 135 -31.76 -17.00 25.64
C ILE A 135 -30.76 -18.17 25.61
N GLU A 136 -29.49 -17.94 25.86
CA GLU A 136 -28.45 -18.98 25.87
C GLU A 136 -28.66 -20.02 27.02
N ARG A 137 -29.12 -19.57 28.15
CA ARG A 137 -29.46 -20.48 29.26
C ARG A 137 -30.60 -21.45 28.89
N CYS A 138 -31.57 -20.94 28.12
CA CYS A 138 -32.76 -21.70 27.77
C CYS A 138 -32.60 -22.53 26.49
N ILE A 139 -31.82 -22.07 25.49
CA ILE A 139 -31.77 -22.68 24.17
C ILE A 139 -30.31 -23.10 23.87
N GLN A 140 -30.08 -24.40 23.68
CA GLN A 140 -28.76 -24.97 23.38
C GLN A 140 -28.54 -25.19 21.87
N GLY A 141 -29.60 -25.35 21.08
CA GLY A 141 -29.52 -25.60 19.64
C GLY A 141 -30.78 -25.15 18.90
N GLU A 142 -30.77 -25.30 17.56
CA GLU A 142 -31.90 -24.82 16.72
C GLU A 142 -33.24 -25.50 17.07
N ASP A 143 -33.19 -26.74 17.58
CA ASP A 143 -34.38 -27.54 18.00
C ASP A 143 -34.22 -28.06 19.43
N GLU A 144 -33.28 -27.52 20.23
CA GLU A 144 -32.94 -28.06 21.54
C GLU A 144 -33.09 -27.01 22.64
N ILE A 145 -33.99 -27.25 23.55
CA ILE A 145 -34.17 -26.45 24.78
C ILE A 145 -33.48 -27.16 25.95
N SER A 146 -32.76 -26.36 26.75
CA SER A 146 -32.00 -26.83 27.93
C SER A 146 -32.98 -27.33 29.02
N ASP A 147 -32.57 -28.32 29.78
CA ASP A 147 -33.26 -28.76 31.00
C ASP A 147 -33.36 -27.64 32.04
N ASP A 148 -32.41 -26.72 32.04
CA ASP A 148 -32.35 -25.60 32.96
C ASP A 148 -33.23 -24.41 32.51
N ALA A 149 -33.94 -24.50 31.36
CA ALA A 149 -34.84 -23.46 30.89
C ALA A 149 -36.04 -23.26 31.84
N SER A 150 -36.58 -24.37 32.43
CA SER A 150 -37.57 -24.30 33.52
C SER A 150 -37.46 -25.51 34.45
N SER A 151 -37.87 -25.34 35.71
CA SER A 151 -37.92 -26.44 36.66
C SER A 151 -39.00 -27.47 36.26
N THR A 152 -40.07 -27.03 35.60
CA THR A 152 -41.15 -27.89 35.09
C THR A 152 -40.61 -28.82 33.99
N LEU A 153 -39.92 -28.29 32.98
CA LEU A 153 -39.33 -29.07 31.89
C LEU A 153 -38.35 -30.12 32.43
N LYS A 154 -37.47 -29.72 33.33
CA LYS A 154 -36.52 -30.63 33.99
C LYS A 154 -37.20 -31.78 34.69
N ASN A 155 -38.31 -31.54 35.42
CA ASN A 155 -39.09 -32.56 36.11
C ASN A 155 -39.81 -33.48 35.11
N ILE A 156 -40.39 -32.93 34.03
CA ILE A 156 -41.05 -33.71 32.97
C ILE A 156 -40.03 -34.67 32.33
N ARG A 157 -38.86 -34.16 31.90
CA ARG A 157 -37.80 -34.98 31.26
C ARG A 157 -37.26 -36.07 32.20
N ARG A 158 -37.10 -35.75 33.50
CA ARG A 158 -36.74 -36.74 34.49
C ARG A 158 -37.81 -37.84 34.59
N SER A 159 -39.11 -37.47 34.54
CA SER A 159 -40.22 -38.39 34.55
C SER A 159 -40.26 -39.26 33.29
N ILE A 160 -39.98 -38.70 32.12
CA ILE A 160 -39.86 -39.43 30.88
C ILE A 160 -38.73 -40.47 31.00
N GLY A 161 -37.53 -40.08 31.47
CA GLY A 161 -36.40 -40.99 31.65
C GLY A 161 -36.76 -42.16 32.58
N HIS A 162 -37.38 -41.84 33.76
CA HIS A 162 -37.78 -42.84 34.71
C HIS A 162 -38.85 -43.83 34.15
N THR A 163 -39.81 -43.30 33.37
CA THR A 163 -40.87 -44.11 32.74
C THR A 163 -40.27 -44.95 31.61
N ASN A 164 -39.35 -44.44 30.83
CA ASN A 164 -38.59 -45.20 29.81
C ASN A 164 -37.84 -46.38 30.46
N ASP A 165 -37.12 -46.13 31.54
CA ASP A 165 -36.40 -47.20 32.28
C ASP A 165 -37.36 -48.29 32.75
N LYS A 166 -38.58 -47.93 33.29
CA LYS A 166 -39.56 -48.88 33.64
C LYS A 166 -40.09 -49.69 32.46
N VAL A 167 -40.35 -49.07 31.31
CA VAL A 167 -40.75 -49.73 30.07
C VAL A 167 -39.74 -50.78 29.67
N HIS A 168 -38.47 -50.31 29.60
CA HIS A 168 -37.31 -51.15 29.21
C HIS A 168 -37.12 -52.33 30.16
N ALA A 169 -37.18 -52.12 31.46
CA ALA A 169 -37.10 -53.20 32.47
C ALA A 169 -38.21 -54.22 32.32
N THR A 170 -39.48 -53.73 32.16
CA THR A 170 -40.63 -54.59 31.98
C THR A 170 -40.54 -55.42 30.70
N LEU A 171 -40.22 -54.81 29.58
CA LEU A 171 -40.07 -55.48 28.29
C LEU A 171 -38.90 -56.47 28.28
N THR A 172 -37.73 -56.09 28.86
CA THR A 172 -36.59 -56.99 28.99
C THR A 172 -36.92 -58.23 29.76
N ASN A 173 -37.69 -58.12 30.88
CA ASN A 173 -38.15 -59.26 31.64
C ASN A 173 -39.12 -60.15 30.84
N LEU A 174 -40.03 -59.58 30.03
CA LEU A 174 -40.92 -60.30 29.12
C LEU A 174 -40.18 -60.97 27.97
N VAL A 175 -39.28 -60.28 27.29
CA VAL A 175 -38.52 -60.80 26.16
C VAL A 175 -37.58 -61.92 26.56
N ASN A 176 -36.93 -61.87 27.72
CA ASN A 176 -36.04 -62.89 28.25
C ASN A 176 -36.77 -64.00 28.99
N GLY A 177 -38.04 -63.77 29.35
CA GLY A 177 -38.90 -64.70 30.16
C GLY A 177 -40.02 -65.32 29.35
N SER A 178 -41.27 -64.97 29.71
CA SER A 178 -42.48 -65.58 29.24
C SER A 178 -42.78 -65.49 27.75
N LEU A 179 -42.26 -64.42 27.03
CA LEU A 179 -42.57 -64.23 25.62
C LEU A 179 -41.50 -64.78 24.70
N ARG A 180 -40.34 -65.24 25.21
CA ARG A 180 -39.16 -65.56 24.40
C ARG A 180 -39.46 -66.57 23.28
N THR A 181 -40.27 -67.56 23.49
CA THR A 181 -40.58 -68.55 22.47
C THR A 181 -41.54 -68.12 21.36
N TYR A 182 -42.28 -67.00 21.65
CA TYR A 182 -43.28 -66.42 20.72
C TYR A 182 -42.67 -65.29 19.82
N LEU A 183 -41.53 -64.80 20.21
CA LEU A 183 -40.87 -63.70 19.47
C LEU A 183 -40.21 -64.20 18.22
N GLN A 184 -40.16 -63.31 17.15
CA GLN A 184 -39.36 -63.51 15.98
C GLN A 184 -37.89 -63.30 16.32
N ASP A 185 -37.60 -62.17 17.02
CA ASP A 185 -36.32 -61.81 17.58
C ASP A 185 -36.50 -61.30 19.00
N PRO A 186 -35.58 -61.61 19.97
CA PRO A 186 -35.67 -61.15 21.36
C PRO A 186 -35.19 -59.70 21.50
N ILE A 187 -35.80 -58.75 20.79
CA ILE A 187 -35.50 -57.34 20.75
C ILE A 187 -36.71 -56.49 21.14
N ILE A 188 -36.44 -55.29 21.68
CA ILE A 188 -37.44 -54.25 21.94
C ILE A 188 -37.42 -53.31 20.74
N THR A 189 -38.56 -52.99 20.14
CA THR A 189 -38.67 -52.10 19.00
C THR A 189 -39.65 -50.99 19.26
N MET A 190 -39.53 -49.85 18.56
CA MET A 190 -40.54 -48.79 18.56
C MET A 190 -41.38 -48.82 17.28
N ARG A 191 -42.69 -48.66 17.41
CA ARG A 191 -43.63 -48.50 16.28
C ARG A 191 -44.69 -47.47 16.68
N GLY A 192 -44.85 -46.43 15.85
CA GLY A 192 -45.81 -45.37 16.15
C GLY A 192 -45.62 -44.76 17.55
N ASP A 193 -44.37 -44.46 17.94
CA ASP A 193 -43.95 -43.88 19.23
C ASP A 193 -44.33 -44.77 20.47
N ARG A 194 -44.45 -46.10 20.23
CA ARG A 194 -44.72 -47.05 21.28
C ARG A 194 -43.71 -48.17 21.30
N TYR A 195 -43.31 -48.60 22.44
CA TYR A 195 -42.42 -49.72 22.63
C TYR A 195 -43.19 -51.02 22.42
N CYS A 196 -42.75 -51.82 21.46
CA CYS A 196 -43.37 -53.06 21.03
C CYS A 196 -42.31 -54.18 21.00
N VAL A 197 -42.83 -55.45 20.93
CA VAL A 197 -42.02 -56.64 20.72
C VAL A 197 -42.41 -57.30 19.38
N PRO A 198 -41.49 -57.86 18.58
CA PRO A 198 -41.79 -58.56 17.33
C PRO A 198 -42.25 -59.99 17.61
N VAL A 199 -43.52 -60.30 17.43
CA VAL A 199 -44.15 -61.59 17.66
C VAL A 199 -44.37 -62.29 16.30
N LYS A 200 -44.12 -63.63 16.24
CA LYS A 200 -44.44 -64.37 15.03
C LYS A 200 -45.98 -64.42 14.90
N ALA A 201 -46.48 -64.21 13.70
CA ALA A 201 -47.94 -64.13 13.42
C ALA A 201 -48.72 -65.31 13.90
N GLU A 202 -48.16 -66.55 13.87
CA GLU A 202 -48.80 -67.82 14.37
C GLU A 202 -49.04 -67.80 15.88
N TYR A 203 -48.26 -67.04 16.67
CA TYR A 203 -48.47 -66.97 18.14
C TYR A 203 -49.17 -65.69 18.58
N ARG A 204 -49.88 -65.01 17.69
CA ARG A 204 -50.71 -63.81 18.01
C ARG A 204 -51.60 -64.00 19.22
N SER A 205 -52.29 -65.18 19.34
CA SER A 205 -53.23 -65.50 20.39
C SER A 205 -52.59 -65.76 21.76
N GLN A 206 -51.24 -65.99 21.78
CA GLN A 206 -50.50 -66.29 23.01
C GLN A 206 -49.91 -65.01 23.69
N VAL A 207 -49.91 -63.88 22.96
CA VAL A 207 -49.37 -62.62 23.44
C VAL A 207 -50.50 -61.61 23.63
N ASN A 208 -50.89 -61.34 24.86
CA ASN A 208 -51.86 -60.28 25.23
C ASN A 208 -51.28 -58.88 25.00
N GLY A 209 -51.82 -58.17 23.99
CA GLY A 209 -51.36 -56.83 23.66
C GLY A 209 -52.01 -56.23 22.41
N MET A 210 -51.72 -54.99 22.10
CA MET A 210 -52.20 -54.30 20.93
C MET A 210 -51.21 -54.38 19.77
N ILE A 211 -51.70 -54.67 18.55
CA ILE A 211 -50.88 -54.66 17.33
C ILE A 211 -50.75 -53.21 16.84
N HIS A 212 -49.54 -52.75 16.67
CA HIS A 212 -49.28 -51.42 16.15
C HIS A 212 -48.75 -51.44 14.69
N ASP A 213 -48.10 -52.54 14.31
CA ASP A 213 -47.55 -52.65 12.96
C ASP A 213 -47.35 -54.11 12.59
N GLN A 214 -47.16 -54.39 11.31
CA GLN A 214 -46.93 -55.72 10.74
C GLN A 214 -45.76 -55.63 9.72
N SER A 215 -44.92 -56.68 9.67
CA SER A 215 -43.87 -56.76 8.67
C SER A 215 -44.48 -56.86 7.24
N SER A 216 -43.73 -56.46 6.21
CA SER A 216 -44.14 -56.42 4.82
C SER A 216 -44.58 -57.81 4.30
N THR A 217 -44.05 -58.90 4.91
CA THR A 217 -44.42 -60.29 4.60
C THR A 217 -45.58 -60.79 5.42
N GLY A 218 -46.09 -60.10 6.37
CA GLY A 218 -47.12 -60.47 7.30
C GLY A 218 -46.70 -61.52 8.33
N SER A 219 -45.48 -61.98 8.34
CA SER A 219 -44.92 -63.02 9.21
C SER A 219 -44.61 -62.57 10.65
N THR A 220 -44.48 -61.26 10.90
CA THR A 220 -44.16 -60.69 12.20
C THR A 220 -45.12 -59.55 12.53
N LEU A 221 -45.68 -59.62 13.71
CA LEU A 221 -46.57 -58.60 14.30
C LEU A 221 -45.83 -57.85 15.39
N PHE A 222 -45.85 -56.50 15.32
CA PHE A 222 -45.28 -55.66 16.35
C PHE A 222 -46.37 -55.38 17.40
N ILE A 223 -46.25 -56.08 18.51
CA ILE A 223 -47.27 -56.06 19.57
C ILE A 223 -46.75 -55.24 20.75
N GLU A 224 -47.57 -54.33 21.21
CA GLU A 224 -47.39 -53.68 22.51
C GLU A 224 -47.99 -54.58 23.60
N PRO A 225 -47.24 -55.22 24.49
CA PRO A 225 -47.74 -56.06 25.50
C PRO A 225 -48.62 -55.30 26.52
N MET A 226 -49.70 -55.91 27.00
CA MET A 226 -50.65 -55.26 27.94
C MET A 226 -49.95 -54.68 29.19
N ALA A 227 -48.85 -55.32 29.61
CA ALA A 227 -48.05 -54.90 30.77
C ALA A 227 -47.41 -53.54 30.61
N VAL A 228 -47.17 -53.07 29.37
CA VAL A 228 -46.54 -51.76 29.11
C VAL A 228 -47.48 -50.74 28.51
N VAL A 229 -48.71 -51.07 28.13
CA VAL A 229 -49.68 -50.13 27.53
C VAL A 229 -49.85 -48.88 28.38
N LYS A 230 -50.03 -49.04 29.73
CA LYS A 230 -50.13 -47.88 30.61
C LYS A 230 -48.87 -47.03 30.60
N LEU A 231 -47.73 -47.65 30.71
CA LEU A 231 -46.46 -46.93 30.71
C LEU A 231 -46.19 -46.19 29.37
N ASN A 232 -46.56 -46.80 28.22
CA ASN A 232 -46.48 -46.11 26.91
C ASN A 232 -47.48 -44.95 26.79
N ASN A 233 -48.70 -45.11 27.43
CA ASN A 233 -49.64 -44.01 27.50
C ASN A 233 -49.10 -42.84 28.37
N ASP A 234 -48.54 -43.18 29.56
CA ASP A 234 -47.90 -42.20 30.45
C ASP A 234 -46.77 -41.49 29.74
N LEU A 235 -45.95 -42.21 28.94
CA LEU A 235 -44.91 -41.61 28.14
C LEU A 235 -45.47 -40.62 27.09
N LYS A 236 -46.48 -40.99 26.37
CA LYS A 236 -47.11 -40.12 25.38
C LYS A 236 -47.70 -38.85 25.99
N GLU A 237 -48.30 -38.99 27.19
CA GLU A 237 -48.80 -37.84 27.97
C GLU A 237 -47.62 -36.91 28.38
N LEU A 238 -46.54 -37.53 28.90
CA LEU A 238 -45.32 -36.76 29.27
C LEU A 238 -44.67 -36.03 28.09
N TYR A 239 -44.56 -36.65 26.90
CA TYR A 239 -44.07 -35.98 25.72
C TYR A 239 -44.99 -34.83 25.25
N ALA A 240 -46.32 -35.01 25.36
CA ALA A 240 -47.25 -33.91 25.09
C ALA A 240 -47.06 -32.74 26.06
N LYS A 241 -46.89 -33.03 27.37
CA LYS A 241 -46.58 -32.01 28.39
C LYS A 241 -45.24 -31.35 28.17
N GLU A 242 -44.23 -32.10 27.68
CA GLU A 242 -42.92 -31.54 27.31
C GLU A 242 -43.10 -30.52 26.19
N GLN A 243 -43.86 -30.86 25.15
CA GLN A 243 -44.09 -29.96 24.02
C GLN A 243 -44.89 -28.70 24.44
N GLU A 244 -45.89 -28.85 25.29
CA GLU A 244 -46.63 -27.71 25.86
C GLU A 244 -45.72 -26.79 26.67
N GLU A 245 -44.87 -27.32 27.53
CA GLU A 245 -43.92 -26.53 28.34
C GLU A 245 -42.88 -25.82 27.45
N ILE A 246 -42.41 -26.49 26.42
CA ILE A 246 -41.51 -25.88 25.40
C ILE A 246 -42.17 -24.65 24.78
N GLN A 247 -43.45 -24.74 24.38
CA GLN A 247 -44.19 -23.59 23.84
C GLN A 247 -44.33 -22.46 24.85
N VAL A 248 -44.57 -22.76 26.11
CA VAL A 248 -44.64 -21.78 27.21
C VAL A 248 -43.27 -21.04 27.37
N ILE A 249 -42.17 -21.79 27.33
CA ILE A 249 -40.83 -21.24 27.46
C ILE A 249 -40.52 -20.31 26.25
N LEU A 250 -40.81 -20.75 25.03
CA LEU A 250 -40.60 -19.95 23.81
C LEU A 250 -41.48 -18.70 23.80
N ALA A 251 -42.73 -18.79 24.24
CA ALA A 251 -43.62 -17.64 24.36
C ALA A 251 -43.09 -16.61 25.37
N ARG A 252 -42.64 -17.05 26.54
CA ARG A 252 -42.03 -16.18 27.54
C ARG A 252 -40.78 -15.48 27.02
N LEU A 253 -39.85 -16.23 26.39
CA LEU A 253 -38.63 -15.63 25.81
C LEU A 253 -38.98 -14.68 24.69
N SER A 254 -40.02 -14.96 23.90
CA SER A 254 -40.49 -14.07 22.84
C SER A 254 -41.05 -12.77 23.38
N GLU A 255 -41.85 -12.84 24.47
CA GLU A 255 -42.40 -11.68 25.17
C GLU A 255 -41.30 -10.81 25.80
N GLU A 256 -40.31 -11.42 26.44
CA GLU A 256 -39.10 -10.72 26.94
C GLU A 256 -38.34 -10.04 25.81
N THR A 257 -38.14 -10.71 24.66
CA THR A 257 -37.48 -10.17 23.50
C THR A 257 -38.26 -9.02 22.85
N ALA A 258 -39.59 -9.11 22.86
CA ALA A 258 -40.49 -8.11 22.31
C ALA A 258 -40.40 -6.75 23.03
N GLN A 259 -39.98 -6.71 24.30
CA GLN A 259 -39.77 -5.47 25.04
C GLN A 259 -38.62 -4.63 24.47
N TYR A 260 -37.71 -5.23 23.72
CA TYR A 260 -36.47 -4.59 23.18
C TYR A 260 -36.45 -4.56 21.65
N ILE A 261 -37.61 -4.59 20.98
CA ILE A 261 -37.69 -4.65 19.51
C ILE A 261 -36.97 -3.45 18.85
N GLU A 262 -37.10 -2.26 19.39
CA GLU A 262 -36.50 -1.04 18.78
C GLU A 262 -35.00 -1.05 18.95
N GLU A 263 -34.48 -1.47 20.09
CA GLU A 263 -33.02 -1.59 20.34
C GLU A 263 -32.42 -2.68 19.46
N ILE A 264 -33.04 -3.82 19.33
CA ILE A 264 -32.61 -4.94 18.48
C ILE A 264 -32.63 -4.51 17.00
N ARG A 265 -33.65 -3.74 16.58
CA ARG A 265 -33.77 -3.19 15.22
C ARG A 265 -32.68 -2.19 14.96
N ALA A 266 -32.39 -1.29 15.90
CA ALA A 266 -31.30 -0.30 15.81
C ALA A 266 -29.94 -0.99 15.71
N ASP A 267 -29.66 -1.96 16.58
CA ASP A 267 -28.43 -2.75 16.55
C ASP A 267 -28.24 -3.47 15.22
N TYR A 268 -29.28 -4.12 14.72
CA TYR A 268 -29.22 -4.81 13.44
C TYR A 268 -28.90 -3.86 12.28
N ARG A 269 -29.52 -2.65 12.29
CA ARG A 269 -29.25 -1.61 11.28
C ARG A 269 -27.80 -1.11 11.39
N ILE A 270 -27.37 -0.74 12.60
CA ILE A 270 -26.02 -0.22 12.85
C ILE A 270 -24.96 -1.26 12.45
N LEU A 271 -25.13 -2.51 12.83
CA LEU A 271 -24.22 -3.59 12.46
C LEU A 271 -24.12 -3.79 10.95
N THR A 272 -25.25 -3.69 10.24
CA THR A 272 -25.26 -3.82 8.77
C THR A 272 -24.64 -2.61 8.07
N ASP A 273 -24.85 -1.41 8.62
CA ASP A 273 -24.22 -0.18 8.09
C ASP A 273 -22.72 -0.18 8.35
N LEU A 274 -22.28 -0.61 9.54
CA LEU A 274 -20.87 -0.78 9.85
C LEU A 274 -20.21 -1.85 8.97
N ASP A 275 -20.85 -3.01 8.75
CA ASP A 275 -20.31 -4.05 7.83
C ASP A 275 -20.08 -3.49 6.42
N PHE A 276 -21.01 -2.67 5.90
CA PHE A 276 -20.86 -2.00 4.63
C PHE A 276 -19.74 -0.95 4.63
N ILE A 277 -19.63 -0.15 5.70
CA ILE A 277 -18.57 0.85 5.84
C ILE A 277 -17.18 0.18 5.94
N PHE A 278 -17.07 -0.86 6.75
CA PHE A 278 -15.84 -1.63 6.90
C PHE A 278 -15.48 -2.41 5.63
N ALA A 279 -16.46 -2.84 4.84
CA ALA A 279 -16.20 -3.43 3.51
C ALA A 279 -15.54 -2.41 2.57
N ARG A 280 -15.97 -1.12 2.58
CA ARG A 280 -15.31 -0.06 1.81
C ARG A 280 -13.87 0.18 2.26
N GLY A 281 -13.62 0.25 3.58
CA GLY A 281 -12.28 0.37 4.14
C GLY A 281 -11.39 -0.84 3.82
N ALA A 282 -11.95 -2.05 3.87
CA ALA A 282 -11.24 -3.28 3.53
C ALA A 282 -10.89 -3.36 2.03
N LEU A 283 -11.81 -2.91 1.15
CA LEU A 283 -11.52 -2.79 -0.29
C LEU A 283 -10.40 -1.79 -0.55
N ALA A 284 -10.42 -0.63 0.12
CA ALA A 284 -9.36 0.37 0.03
C ALA A 284 -7.99 -0.22 0.40
N LEU A 285 -7.92 -1.00 1.47
CA LEU A 285 -6.70 -1.68 1.89
C LEU A 285 -6.23 -2.70 0.85
N SER A 286 -7.14 -3.52 0.31
CA SER A 286 -6.81 -4.57 -0.67
C SER A 286 -6.28 -4.00 -1.99
N MET A 287 -6.73 -2.80 -2.38
CA MET A 287 -6.32 -2.11 -3.61
C MET A 287 -5.14 -1.14 -3.39
N ASN A 288 -4.64 -1.00 -2.16
CA ASN A 288 -3.70 0.05 -1.78
C ASN A 288 -4.18 1.44 -2.24
N ALA A 289 -5.45 1.72 -1.95
CA ALA A 289 -6.16 2.91 -2.40
C ALA A 289 -6.05 4.04 -1.38
N SER A 290 -6.09 5.29 -1.85
CA SER A 290 -6.10 6.50 -1.04
C SER A 290 -7.40 7.29 -1.22
N ARG A 291 -7.75 8.08 -0.23
CA ARG A 291 -8.89 9.00 -0.28
C ARG A 291 -8.65 10.08 -1.33
N PRO A 292 -9.53 10.24 -2.36
CA PRO A 292 -9.43 11.35 -3.29
C PRO A 292 -9.88 12.67 -2.65
N LEU A 293 -9.25 13.77 -3.03
CA LEU A 293 -9.76 15.12 -2.75
C LEU A 293 -10.87 15.41 -3.72
N LEU A 294 -12.03 15.84 -3.21
CA LEU A 294 -13.19 16.13 -4.04
C LEU A 294 -13.33 17.63 -4.28
N ASN A 295 -13.67 18.02 -5.52
CA ASN A 295 -13.96 19.40 -5.90
C ASN A 295 -15.23 19.49 -6.76
N THR A 296 -15.76 20.69 -6.89
CA THR A 296 -16.91 21.01 -7.74
C THR A 296 -16.53 21.85 -8.97
N ASP A 297 -15.24 22.12 -9.16
CA ASP A 297 -14.70 23.01 -10.19
C ASP A 297 -14.44 22.26 -11.51
N GLY A 298 -14.73 20.97 -11.55
CA GLY A 298 -14.51 20.12 -12.71
C GLY A 298 -13.04 19.73 -12.92
N ARG A 299 -12.19 19.81 -11.88
CA ARG A 299 -10.78 19.43 -11.96
C ARG A 299 -10.59 17.95 -11.63
N ILE A 300 -9.83 17.28 -12.48
CA ILE A 300 -9.35 15.91 -12.26
C ILE A 300 -7.82 15.97 -12.27
N HIS A 301 -7.19 15.51 -11.20
CA HIS A 301 -5.74 15.34 -11.12
C HIS A 301 -5.42 14.01 -10.45
N ILE A 302 -5.26 12.97 -11.26
CA ILE A 302 -4.94 11.61 -10.81
C ILE A 302 -3.41 11.45 -10.85
N ARG A 303 -2.83 11.07 -9.72
CA ARG A 303 -1.39 10.84 -9.57
C ARG A 303 -1.13 9.35 -9.42
N GLU A 304 -0.36 8.79 -10.34
CA GLU A 304 0.03 7.37 -10.31
C GLU A 304 -1.17 6.41 -10.13
N GLY A 305 -2.27 6.68 -10.85
CA GLY A 305 -3.50 5.89 -10.78
C GLY A 305 -3.33 4.52 -11.42
N ARG A 306 -3.73 3.47 -10.74
CA ARG A 306 -3.68 2.08 -11.21
C ARG A 306 -5.09 1.57 -11.48
N HIS A 307 -5.34 1.02 -12.67
CA HIS A 307 -6.66 0.50 -13.00
C HIS A 307 -7.05 -0.65 -12.04
N PRO A 308 -8.17 -0.54 -11.27
CA PRO A 308 -8.47 -1.43 -10.15
C PRO A 308 -8.79 -2.87 -10.53
N LEU A 309 -9.12 -3.13 -11.81
CA LEU A 309 -9.46 -4.46 -12.33
C LEU A 309 -8.27 -5.16 -13.01
N LEU A 310 -7.09 -4.54 -13.05
CA LEU A 310 -5.87 -5.15 -13.56
C LEU A 310 -5.01 -5.72 -12.43
N ASP A 311 -4.13 -6.67 -12.78
CA ASP A 311 -3.20 -7.27 -11.83
C ASP A 311 -2.32 -6.17 -11.18
N PRO A 312 -2.37 -5.98 -9.85
CA PRO A 312 -1.62 -4.93 -9.15
C PRO A 312 -0.10 -4.98 -9.37
N LYS A 313 0.44 -6.17 -9.72
CA LYS A 313 1.87 -6.38 -9.98
C LYS A 313 2.30 -5.99 -11.39
N LYS A 314 1.37 -5.93 -12.34
CA LYS A 314 1.64 -5.70 -13.76
C LYS A 314 1.12 -4.35 -14.24
N VAL A 315 0.15 -3.77 -13.54
CA VAL A 315 -0.47 -2.51 -13.93
C VAL A 315 0.54 -1.37 -13.85
N VAL A 316 0.68 -0.63 -14.93
CA VAL A 316 1.50 0.59 -14.97
C VAL A 316 0.65 1.76 -14.50
N PRO A 317 1.13 2.56 -13.53
CA PRO A 317 0.39 3.72 -13.05
C PRO A 317 0.38 4.83 -14.10
N ILE A 318 -0.75 5.52 -14.21
CA ILE A 318 -0.92 6.69 -15.08
C ILE A 318 -1.14 7.96 -14.27
N THR A 319 -0.60 9.07 -14.74
CA THR A 319 -0.89 10.41 -14.21
C THR A 319 -1.71 11.17 -15.23
N VAL A 320 -2.88 11.70 -14.80
CA VAL A 320 -3.82 12.38 -15.70
C VAL A 320 -4.27 13.69 -15.06
N SER A 321 -4.24 14.78 -15.86
CA SER A 321 -4.80 16.08 -15.49
C SER A 321 -5.90 16.43 -16.49
N LEU A 322 -6.98 17.06 -16.02
CA LEU A 322 -8.05 17.60 -16.86
C LEU A 322 -8.83 18.66 -16.05
N GLY A 323 -9.13 19.79 -16.64
CA GLY A 323 -9.99 20.81 -16.04
C GLY A 323 -9.26 22.00 -15.44
N ASP A 324 -7.91 22.01 -15.45
CA ASP A 324 -7.10 23.19 -15.09
C ASP A 324 -6.76 23.99 -16.35
N ASP A 325 -5.65 23.65 -17.04
CA ASP A 325 -5.16 24.36 -18.24
C ASP A 325 -5.98 23.99 -19.48
N PHE A 326 -6.61 22.84 -19.50
CA PHE A 326 -7.40 22.34 -20.63
C PHE A 326 -8.65 21.58 -20.16
N SER A 327 -9.72 21.66 -20.96
CA SER A 327 -10.99 20.97 -20.72
C SER A 327 -11.16 19.71 -21.58
N LEU A 328 -10.31 19.54 -22.59
CA LEU A 328 -10.36 18.45 -23.54
C LEU A 328 -8.98 17.81 -23.68
N LEU A 329 -8.89 16.49 -23.50
CA LEU A 329 -7.69 15.69 -23.67
C LEU A 329 -7.86 14.68 -24.81
N ILE A 330 -7.00 14.77 -25.84
CA ILE A 330 -6.98 13.86 -26.98
C ILE A 330 -5.82 12.89 -26.86
N ILE A 331 -6.12 11.60 -26.67
CA ILE A 331 -5.12 10.55 -26.47
C ILE A 331 -4.90 9.81 -27.79
N THR A 332 -3.65 9.81 -28.25
CA THR A 332 -3.23 9.18 -29.51
C THR A 332 -2.26 8.02 -29.25
N GLY A 333 -1.95 7.23 -30.28
CA GLY A 333 -1.02 6.09 -30.17
C GLY A 333 -1.65 4.76 -30.60
N PRO A 334 -0.90 3.63 -30.53
CA PRO A 334 -1.40 2.32 -30.96
C PRO A 334 -2.51 1.80 -30.03
N ASN A 335 -3.41 0.93 -30.53
CA ASN A 335 -4.52 0.34 -29.76
C ASN A 335 -4.02 -0.45 -28.55
N THR A 336 -2.90 -1.16 -28.72
CA THR A 336 -2.27 -1.94 -27.65
C THR A 336 -1.61 -1.08 -26.57
N GLY A 337 -1.50 0.25 -26.76
CA GLY A 337 -0.80 1.17 -25.86
C GLY A 337 -1.50 1.49 -24.53
N GLY A 338 -2.76 1.09 -24.36
CA GLY A 338 -3.52 1.34 -23.11
C GLY A 338 -4.45 2.56 -23.15
N LYS A 339 -4.75 3.12 -24.32
CA LYS A 339 -5.67 4.27 -24.51
C LYS A 339 -7.03 4.05 -23.83
N THR A 340 -7.72 2.96 -24.19
CA THR A 340 -9.01 2.56 -23.61
C THR A 340 -8.93 2.35 -22.10
N VAL A 341 -7.83 1.77 -21.61
CA VAL A 341 -7.60 1.55 -20.17
C VAL A 341 -7.46 2.89 -19.44
N SER A 342 -6.79 3.86 -20.04
CA SER A 342 -6.65 5.21 -19.46
C SER A 342 -8.00 5.92 -19.32
N LEU A 343 -8.85 5.87 -20.36
CA LEU A 343 -10.24 6.37 -20.32
C LEU A 343 -11.06 5.67 -19.24
N LYS A 344 -11.03 4.33 -19.22
CA LYS A 344 -11.75 3.53 -18.22
C LYS A 344 -11.27 3.83 -16.81
N THR A 345 -9.97 4.07 -16.60
CA THR A 345 -9.41 4.40 -15.29
C THR A 345 -9.99 5.70 -14.75
N VAL A 346 -10.00 6.76 -15.57
CA VAL A 346 -10.54 8.08 -15.16
C VAL A 346 -12.04 7.98 -14.86
N GLY A 347 -12.79 7.35 -15.77
CA GLY A 347 -14.23 7.15 -15.59
C GLY A 347 -14.56 6.34 -14.35
N LEU A 348 -13.85 5.23 -14.15
CA LEU A 348 -14.08 4.33 -13.01
C LEU A 348 -13.69 4.98 -11.68
N PHE A 349 -12.58 5.73 -11.63
CA PHE A 349 -12.18 6.48 -10.44
C PHE A 349 -13.20 7.54 -10.07
N THR A 350 -13.76 8.26 -11.05
CA THR A 350 -14.84 9.22 -10.84
C THR A 350 -16.05 8.55 -10.20
N LEU A 351 -16.48 7.38 -10.74
CA LEU A 351 -17.59 6.62 -10.17
C LEU A 351 -17.29 6.08 -8.76
N MET A 352 -16.07 5.58 -8.53
CA MET A 352 -15.63 5.10 -7.22
C MET A 352 -15.58 6.24 -6.20
N GLY A 353 -14.95 7.38 -6.54
CA GLY A 353 -14.87 8.54 -5.68
C GLY A 353 -16.24 9.05 -5.26
N GLN A 354 -17.17 9.17 -6.22
CA GLN A 354 -18.56 9.59 -5.97
C GLN A 354 -19.41 8.54 -5.24
N SER A 355 -18.91 7.31 -5.09
CA SER A 355 -19.56 6.27 -4.29
C SER A 355 -19.01 6.17 -2.86
N GLY A 356 -18.13 7.08 -2.45
CA GLY A 356 -17.45 7.03 -1.15
C GLY A 356 -16.37 5.95 -1.06
N LEU A 357 -15.90 5.43 -2.21
CA LEU A 357 -14.78 4.49 -2.28
C LEU A 357 -13.46 5.24 -2.48
N HIS A 358 -12.40 4.75 -1.88
CA HIS A 358 -11.05 5.20 -2.18
C HIS A 358 -10.60 4.68 -3.55
N ILE A 359 -9.64 5.36 -4.16
CA ILE A 359 -9.10 5.02 -5.48
C ILE A 359 -7.66 4.55 -5.39
N PRO A 360 -7.25 3.54 -6.17
CA PRO A 360 -5.86 3.05 -6.20
C PRO A 360 -4.95 4.03 -6.95
N ALA A 361 -4.73 5.21 -6.35
CA ALA A 361 -3.90 6.29 -6.83
C ALA A 361 -3.06 6.85 -5.68
N ARG A 362 -2.05 7.65 -6.02
CA ARG A 362 -1.23 8.30 -5.02
C ARG A 362 -2.03 9.35 -4.25
N ASP A 363 -1.63 9.55 -3.00
CA ASP A 363 -2.17 10.56 -2.10
C ASP A 363 -2.26 11.93 -2.76
N ARG A 364 -3.28 12.73 -2.38
CA ARG A 364 -3.62 14.04 -2.96
C ARG A 364 -4.03 13.98 -4.44
N SER A 365 -4.57 12.86 -4.92
CA SER A 365 -5.28 12.83 -6.19
C SER A 365 -6.61 13.54 -6.04
N GLU A 366 -6.97 14.38 -7.03
CA GLU A 366 -8.22 15.17 -7.04
C GLU A 366 -9.19 14.60 -8.05
N LEU A 367 -10.48 14.59 -7.68
CA LEU A 367 -11.59 14.21 -8.57
C LEU A 367 -12.72 15.24 -8.47
N ALA A 368 -13.27 15.60 -9.62
CA ALA A 368 -14.46 16.42 -9.65
C ALA A 368 -15.73 15.60 -9.39
N VAL A 369 -16.72 16.22 -8.77
CA VAL A 369 -18.06 15.66 -8.62
C VAL A 369 -18.90 16.03 -9.85
N PHE A 370 -19.16 15.05 -10.71
CA PHE A 370 -19.97 15.22 -11.91
C PHE A 370 -21.41 14.78 -11.67
N LYS A 371 -22.36 15.50 -12.26
CA LYS A 371 -23.78 15.09 -12.26
C LYS A 371 -23.98 13.86 -13.14
N GLN A 372 -23.29 13.82 -14.29
CA GLN A 372 -23.36 12.72 -15.24
C GLN A 372 -21.95 12.35 -15.76
N VAL A 373 -21.76 11.10 -16.01
CA VAL A 373 -20.60 10.55 -16.73
C VAL A 373 -21.15 9.82 -17.95
N TYR A 374 -20.69 10.21 -19.13
CA TYR A 374 -21.05 9.57 -20.39
C TYR A 374 -19.85 8.86 -20.96
N ALA A 375 -20.05 7.66 -21.45
CA ALA A 375 -18.99 6.85 -22.02
C ALA A 375 -19.44 6.21 -23.33
N ASP A 376 -18.68 6.46 -24.36
CA ASP A 376 -18.74 5.74 -25.61
C ASP A 376 -17.45 4.94 -25.76
N ILE A 377 -17.43 3.73 -25.17
CA ILE A 377 -16.28 2.86 -25.02
C ILE A 377 -16.67 1.44 -25.40
N GLY A 378 -15.82 0.75 -26.15
CA GLY A 378 -15.93 -0.67 -26.51
C GLY A 378 -16.48 -0.92 -27.90
N ASP A 379 -15.95 -1.99 -28.52
CA ASP A 379 -16.42 -2.54 -29.79
C ASP A 379 -17.72 -3.32 -29.55
N GLU A 380 -18.82 -2.87 -30.12
CA GLU A 380 -20.04 -3.66 -30.20
C GLU A 380 -19.91 -4.72 -31.33
N GLN A 381 -18.92 -5.62 -31.23
CA GLN A 381 -18.76 -6.77 -32.13
C GLN A 381 -19.71 -7.91 -31.79
N SER A 382 -20.91 -7.63 -31.33
CA SER A 382 -21.93 -8.67 -31.21
C SER A 382 -22.51 -8.95 -32.59
N ILE A 383 -22.33 -10.18 -33.05
CA ILE A 383 -22.87 -10.73 -34.31
C ILE A 383 -24.39 -10.56 -34.42
N GLU A 384 -25.07 -10.25 -33.35
CA GLU A 384 -26.54 -10.13 -33.26
C GLU A 384 -27.08 -8.74 -33.65
N GLN A 385 -26.21 -7.67 -33.73
CA GLN A 385 -26.64 -6.34 -34.13
C GLN A 385 -26.07 -5.98 -35.52
N SER A 386 -26.94 -5.97 -36.49
CA SER A 386 -26.66 -5.69 -37.91
C SER A 386 -26.35 -4.23 -38.25
N LEU A 387 -26.17 -3.37 -37.25
CA LEU A 387 -25.76 -1.97 -37.40
C LEU A 387 -24.22 -1.88 -37.55
N SER A 388 -23.75 -1.08 -38.50
CA SER A 388 -22.32 -0.74 -38.63
C SER A 388 -21.81 -0.18 -37.29
N THR A 389 -20.57 -0.54 -36.90
CA THR A 389 -19.88 -0.04 -35.71
C THR A 389 -20.00 1.48 -35.58
N PHE A 390 -19.83 2.21 -36.67
CA PHE A 390 -20.00 3.65 -36.74
C PHE A 390 -21.40 4.11 -36.29
N SER A 391 -22.47 3.45 -36.85
CA SER A 391 -23.86 3.79 -36.54
C SER A 391 -24.19 3.59 -35.07
N SER A 392 -23.64 2.55 -34.42
CA SER A 392 -23.80 2.26 -33.01
C SER A 392 -23.18 3.35 -32.14
N HIS A 393 -21.92 3.76 -32.44
CA HIS A 393 -21.24 4.87 -31.77
C HIS A 393 -22.03 6.17 -31.92
N MET A 394 -22.43 6.54 -33.14
CA MET A 394 -23.19 7.76 -33.39
C MET A 394 -24.54 7.78 -32.68
N THR A 395 -25.27 6.67 -32.67
CA THR A 395 -26.53 6.56 -31.94
C THR A 395 -26.32 6.78 -30.44
N ASN A 396 -25.25 6.21 -29.88
CA ASN A 396 -24.92 6.40 -28.47
C ASN A 396 -24.54 7.86 -28.18
N ILE A 397 -23.71 8.48 -29.02
CA ILE A 397 -23.30 9.89 -28.88
C ILE A 397 -24.51 10.82 -28.97
N VAL A 398 -25.35 10.66 -29.99
CA VAL A 398 -26.58 11.46 -30.14
C VAL A 398 -27.51 11.33 -28.93
N SER A 399 -27.60 10.15 -28.33
CA SER A 399 -28.48 9.90 -27.19
C SER A 399 -28.17 10.73 -25.96
N PHE A 400 -26.95 11.21 -25.79
CA PHE A 400 -26.54 11.99 -24.64
C PHE A 400 -26.12 13.43 -24.96
N LEU A 401 -25.83 13.77 -26.22
CA LEU A 401 -25.39 15.11 -26.58
C LEU A 401 -26.41 16.21 -26.21
N HIS A 402 -27.70 15.88 -26.13
CA HIS A 402 -28.74 16.83 -25.70
C HIS A 402 -28.74 17.08 -24.19
N ASP A 403 -28.30 16.08 -23.39
CA ASP A 403 -28.36 16.07 -21.92
C ASP A 403 -27.05 16.50 -21.25
N VAL A 404 -25.97 16.61 -22.04
CA VAL A 404 -24.63 16.98 -21.57
C VAL A 404 -24.59 18.45 -21.14
N ASP A 405 -24.08 18.70 -19.94
CA ASP A 405 -23.85 20.02 -19.37
C ASP A 405 -22.39 20.20 -18.89
N GLU A 406 -22.06 21.39 -18.40
CA GLU A 406 -20.72 21.73 -17.86
C GLU A 406 -20.28 20.87 -16.67
N ASN A 407 -21.24 20.22 -15.98
CA ASN A 407 -21.02 19.32 -14.87
C ASN A 407 -20.97 17.85 -15.31
N SER A 408 -20.70 17.60 -16.57
CA SER A 408 -20.61 16.28 -17.18
C SER A 408 -19.17 15.92 -17.54
N LEU A 409 -18.83 14.62 -17.39
CA LEU A 409 -17.61 14.03 -17.92
C LEU A 409 -17.96 13.17 -19.13
N VAL A 410 -17.28 13.38 -20.25
CA VAL A 410 -17.50 12.63 -21.49
C VAL A 410 -16.25 11.87 -21.89
N LEU A 411 -16.40 10.58 -22.17
CA LEU A 411 -15.31 9.68 -22.51
C LEU A 411 -15.59 9.00 -23.86
N PHE A 412 -14.74 9.25 -24.86
CA PHE A 412 -14.85 8.65 -26.19
C PHE A 412 -13.69 7.73 -26.47
N ASP A 413 -13.97 6.52 -26.89
CA ASP A 413 -12.96 5.60 -27.41
C ASP A 413 -13.09 5.48 -28.93
N GLU A 414 -11.98 5.69 -29.64
CA GLU A 414 -11.88 5.65 -31.10
C GLU A 414 -12.94 6.54 -31.82
N LEU A 415 -13.09 7.78 -31.36
CA LEU A 415 -14.09 8.70 -31.90
C LEU A 415 -13.93 8.91 -33.42
N GLY A 416 -15.01 8.68 -34.16
CA GLY A 416 -15.09 8.80 -35.62
C GLY A 416 -14.67 7.55 -36.38
N ALA A 417 -14.26 6.47 -35.72
CA ALA A 417 -13.88 5.21 -36.37
C ALA A 417 -15.06 4.50 -37.03
N GLY A 418 -14.77 3.68 -38.05
CA GLY A 418 -15.76 2.83 -38.75
C GLY A 418 -16.45 3.46 -39.94
N THR A 419 -16.00 4.66 -40.42
CA THR A 419 -16.44 5.31 -41.65
C THR A 419 -15.23 5.77 -42.46
N ASP A 420 -15.46 6.55 -43.55
CA ASP A 420 -14.35 7.19 -44.28
C ASP A 420 -13.50 8.03 -43.33
N PRO A 421 -12.15 7.87 -43.34
CA PRO A 421 -11.28 8.54 -42.40
C PRO A 421 -11.40 10.08 -42.38
N THR A 422 -11.60 10.70 -43.54
CA THR A 422 -11.72 12.14 -43.66
C THR A 422 -13.05 12.67 -43.10
N GLU A 423 -14.15 11.94 -43.38
CA GLU A 423 -15.47 12.27 -42.82
C GLU A 423 -15.48 11.98 -41.28
N GLY A 424 -14.89 10.87 -40.84
CA GLY A 424 -14.79 10.51 -39.45
C GLY A 424 -14.01 11.52 -38.62
N ALA A 425 -12.85 11.97 -39.12
CA ALA A 425 -12.05 13.00 -38.50
C ALA A 425 -12.79 14.35 -38.41
N ALA A 426 -13.47 14.77 -39.50
CA ALA A 426 -14.26 16.01 -39.53
C ALA A 426 -15.41 16.01 -38.52
N LEU A 427 -16.15 14.90 -38.42
CA LEU A 427 -17.22 14.72 -37.44
C LEU A 427 -16.68 14.71 -36.01
N ALA A 428 -15.56 14.01 -35.77
CA ALA A 428 -14.92 13.97 -34.46
C ALA A 428 -14.50 15.37 -33.98
N ILE A 429 -13.84 16.18 -34.87
CA ILE A 429 -13.46 17.55 -34.58
C ILE A 429 -14.69 18.39 -34.27
N ALA A 430 -15.77 18.28 -35.05
CA ALA A 430 -16.99 19.01 -34.83
C ALA A 430 -17.65 18.71 -33.48
N ILE A 431 -17.73 17.43 -33.10
CA ILE A 431 -18.26 16.99 -31.81
C ILE A 431 -17.40 17.51 -30.65
N LEU A 432 -16.06 17.35 -30.74
CA LEU A 432 -15.13 17.80 -29.73
C LEU A 432 -15.12 19.33 -29.58
N SER A 433 -15.19 20.09 -30.69
CA SER A 433 -15.30 21.53 -30.67
C SER A 433 -16.59 22.01 -30.01
N TYR A 434 -17.70 21.32 -30.28
CA TYR A 434 -18.99 21.62 -29.61
C TYR A 434 -18.90 21.42 -28.09
N LEU A 435 -18.33 20.34 -27.62
CA LEU A 435 -18.17 20.04 -26.19
C LEU A 435 -17.16 21.00 -25.53
N HIS A 436 -16.04 21.27 -26.19
CA HIS A 436 -15.04 22.22 -25.73
C HIS A 436 -15.57 23.63 -25.60
N GLY A 437 -16.32 24.13 -26.62
CA GLY A 437 -16.95 25.44 -26.59
C GLY A 437 -17.96 25.63 -25.45
N ARG A 438 -18.47 24.57 -24.86
CA ARG A 438 -19.33 24.55 -23.67
C ARG A 438 -18.57 24.26 -22.36
N GLY A 439 -17.25 24.13 -22.38
CA GLY A 439 -16.44 23.87 -21.22
C GLY A 439 -16.61 22.47 -20.60
N ILE A 440 -17.15 21.50 -21.34
CA ILE A 440 -17.45 20.15 -20.87
C ILE A 440 -16.14 19.35 -20.80
N ARG A 441 -15.91 18.71 -19.65
CA ARG A 441 -14.70 17.88 -19.43
C ARG A 441 -14.77 16.65 -20.32
N THR A 442 -13.84 16.53 -21.26
CA THR A 442 -13.87 15.49 -22.28
C THR A 442 -12.52 14.82 -22.44
N MET A 443 -12.53 13.49 -22.55
CA MET A 443 -11.35 12.72 -22.97
C MET A 443 -11.73 11.87 -24.19
N ALA A 444 -10.90 11.92 -25.21
CA ALA A 444 -11.14 11.15 -26.46
C ALA A 444 -9.89 10.42 -26.89
N THR A 445 -10.04 9.18 -27.37
CA THR A 445 -8.96 8.49 -28.07
C THR A 445 -9.21 8.50 -29.57
N THR A 446 -8.13 8.55 -30.32
CA THR A 446 -8.21 8.55 -31.80
C THR A 446 -6.95 8.03 -32.45
N HIS A 447 -7.08 7.68 -33.73
CA HIS A 447 -5.97 7.38 -34.64
C HIS A 447 -5.75 8.45 -35.72
N TYR A 448 -6.63 9.46 -35.80
CA TYR A 448 -6.58 10.48 -36.83
C TYR A 448 -5.53 11.55 -36.56
N SER A 449 -4.68 11.84 -37.56
CA SER A 449 -3.67 12.88 -37.47
C SER A 449 -4.26 14.28 -37.38
N GLU A 450 -5.41 14.50 -37.99
CA GLU A 450 -6.15 15.78 -37.98
C GLU A 450 -6.56 16.20 -36.56
N LEU A 451 -6.89 15.24 -35.69
CA LEU A 451 -7.19 15.52 -34.29
C LEU A 451 -5.94 15.89 -33.47
N LYS A 452 -4.76 15.37 -33.83
CA LYS A 452 -3.50 15.81 -33.24
C LYS A 452 -3.23 17.28 -33.54
N VAL A 453 -3.44 17.67 -34.82
CA VAL A 453 -3.30 19.08 -35.29
C VAL A 453 -4.33 19.97 -34.62
N TYR A 454 -5.57 19.52 -34.52
CA TYR A 454 -6.64 20.25 -33.82
C TYR A 454 -6.26 20.56 -32.39
N ALA A 455 -5.72 19.60 -31.62
CA ALA A 455 -5.29 19.82 -30.25
C ALA A 455 -4.09 20.77 -30.12
N LEU A 456 -3.15 20.76 -31.10
CA LEU A 456 -2.02 21.69 -31.11
C LEU A 456 -2.44 23.14 -31.45
N SER A 457 -3.50 23.32 -32.21
CA SER A 457 -3.95 24.61 -32.69
C SER A 457 -5.06 25.27 -31.86
N THR A 458 -5.67 24.53 -30.92
CA THR A 458 -6.84 25.01 -30.17
C THR A 458 -6.49 25.20 -28.69
N PRO A 459 -6.49 26.42 -28.16
CA PRO A 459 -6.26 26.67 -26.75
C PRO A 459 -7.29 25.93 -25.86
N GLY A 460 -6.83 25.31 -24.77
CA GLY A 460 -7.69 24.54 -23.87
C GLY A 460 -8.00 23.13 -24.33
N VAL A 461 -7.37 22.68 -25.42
CA VAL A 461 -7.33 21.29 -25.89
C VAL A 461 -5.90 20.80 -25.82
N GLU A 462 -5.69 19.63 -25.24
CA GLU A 462 -4.34 19.08 -25.04
C GLU A 462 -4.19 17.70 -25.69
N ASN A 463 -2.98 17.43 -26.21
CA ASN A 463 -2.60 16.13 -26.71
C ASN A 463 -2.07 15.24 -25.58
N ALA A 464 -2.28 13.94 -25.70
CA ALA A 464 -1.55 12.94 -24.93
C ALA A 464 -1.21 11.72 -25.81
N CYS A 465 -0.16 11.00 -25.45
CA CYS A 465 0.15 9.73 -26.10
C CYS A 465 0.38 8.62 -25.08
N CYS A 466 0.02 7.40 -25.48
CA CYS A 466 0.45 6.20 -24.79
C CYS A 466 1.82 5.80 -25.34
N GLU A 467 2.83 5.83 -24.48
CA GLU A 467 4.21 5.52 -24.84
C GLU A 467 4.33 4.08 -25.36
N PHE A 468 5.07 3.91 -26.45
CA PHE A 468 5.35 2.62 -27.06
C PHE A 468 6.86 2.46 -27.28
N ASP A 469 7.40 1.37 -26.76
CA ASP A 469 8.82 1.06 -26.96
C ASP A 469 9.00 0.34 -28.31
N VAL A 470 9.58 1.05 -29.26
CA VAL A 470 9.86 0.54 -30.59
C VAL A 470 10.98 -0.51 -30.59
N GLU A 471 11.89 -0.49 -29.59
CA GLU A 471 12.97 -1.47 -29.52
C GLU A 471 12.47 -2.85 -29.12
N SER A 472 11.65 -2.93 -28.09
CA SER A 472 11.07 -4.19 -27.60
C SER A 472 9.77 -4.57 -28.30
N LEU A 473 9.17 -3.71 -29.13
CA LEU A 473 7.82 -3.85 -29.70
C LEU A 473 6.73 -4.05 -28.63
N ARG A 474 6.91 -3.42 -27.47
CA ARG A 474 5.96 -3.54 -26.35
C ARG A 474 5.44 -2.17 -25.92
N PRO A 475 4.17 -2.07 -25.55
CA PRO A 475 3.65 -0.87 -24.91
C PRO A 475 4.28 -0.72 -23.53
N THR A 476 4.66 0.50 -23.17
CA THR A 476 5.08 0.82 -21.80
C THR A 476 3.89 1.14 -20.90
N TYR A 477 2.73 1.39 -21.50
CA TYR A 477 1.47 1.82 -20.85
C TYR A 477 1.55 3.16 -20.09
N ARG A 478 2.63 3.92 -20.27
CA ARG A 478 2.75 5.27 -19.69
C ARG A 478 1.96 6.28 -20.54
N LEU A 479 1.24 7.18 -19.88
CA LEU A 479 0.53 8.27 -20.54
C LEU A 479 1.36 9.55 -20.43
N LEU A 480 1.73 10.13 -21.57
CA LEU A 480 2.49 11.38 -21.69
C LEU A 480 1.53 12.48 -22.17
N ILE A 481 1.23 13.46 -21.31
CA ILE A 481 0.37 14.61 -21.64
C ILE A 481 1.23 15.72 -22.26
N GLY A 482 0.69 16.46 -23.24
CA GLY A 482 1.36 17.57 -23.92
C GLY A 482 2.14 17.13 -25.14
N ILE A 483 2.03 15.86 -25.58
CA ILE A 483 2.67 15.36 -26.80
C ILE A 483 1.67 14.52 -27.58
N PRO A 484 1.51 14.75 -28.91
CA PRO A 484 0.81 13.82 -29.77
C PRO A 484 1.61 12.54 -29.99
N GLY A 485 0.94 11.39 -30.05
CA GLY A 485 1.59 10.10 -30.31
C GLY A 485 2.09 9.96 -31.75
N LYS A 486 3.27 9.38 -31.89
CA LYS A 486 3.85 9.04 -33.20
C LYS A 486 3.21 7.78 -33.78
N SER A 487 3.07 7.74 -35.10
CA SER A 487 2.74 6.50 -35.81
C SER A 487 3.99 5.63 -35.95
N ASN A 488 3.97 4.42 -35.40
CA ASN A 488 5.10 3.48 -35.43
C ASN A 488 4.89 2.33 -36.43
N ALA A 489 3.91 2.46 -37.33
CA ALA A 489 3.51 1.38 -38.22
C ALA A 489 4.69 0.82 -39.06
N PHE A 490 5.50 1.68 -39.64
CA PHE A 490 6.66 1.26 -40.46
C PHE A 490 7.75 0.59 -39.62
N ALA A 491 8.07 1.15 -38.45
CA ALA A 491 9.06 0.57 -37.56
C ALA A 491 8.61 -0.82 -37.03
N ILE A 492 7.35 -0.95 -36.68
CA ILE A 492 6.75 -2.21 -36.24
C ILE A 492 6.76 -3.22 -37.40
N SER A 493 6.34 -2.83 -38.61
CA SER A 493 6.28 -3.72 -39.77
C SER A 493 7.67 -4.23 -40.18
N GLY A 494 8.71 -3.35 -40.15
CA GLY A 494 10.09 -3.75 -40.42
C GLY A 494 10.61 -4.78 -39.44
N LYS A 495 10.37 -4.57 -38.14
CA LYS A 495 10.77 -5.52 -37.10
C LYS A 495 9.98 -6.85 -37.15
N LEU A 496 8.75 -6.84 -37.64
CA LEU A 496 7.96 -8.05 -37.87
C LEU A 496 8.40 -8.80 -39.13
N GLY A 497 9.34 -8.25 -39.93
CA GLY A 497 9.94 -8.90 -41.05
C GLY A 497 9.37 -8.48 -42.41
N LEU A 498 8.62 -7.37 -42.48
CA LEU A 498 8.23 -6.80 -43.76
C LEU A 498 9.48 -6.31 -44.51
N PRO A 499 9.72 -6.70 -45.77
CA PRO A 499 10.91 -6.29 -46.52
C PRO A 499 11.04 -4.77 -46.64
N ASP A 500 12.26 -4.25 -46.48
CA ASP A 500 12.55 -2.80 -46.47
C ASP A 500 12.09 -2.10 -47.76
N TYR A 501 12.18 -2.77 -48.93
CA TYR A 501 11.73 -2.18 -50.19
C TYR A 501 10.21 -1.90 -50.24
N ILE A 502 9.40 -2.70 -49.51
CA ILE A 502 7.93 -2.47 -49.40
C ILE A 502 7.69 -1.28 -48.45
N ILE A 503 8.45 -1.18 -47.38
CA ILE A 503 8.36 -0.07 -46.44
C ILE A 503 8.78 1.24 -47.11
N GLU A 504 9.84 1.21 -47.88
CA GLU A 504 10.33 2.36 -48.64
C GLU A 504 9.29 2.81 -49.72
N ASP A 505 8.72 1.89 -50.46
CA ASP A 505 7.64 2.20 -51.42
C ASP A 505 6.41 2.79 -50.70
N ALA A 506 6.04 2.25 -49.56
CA ALA A 506 4.94 2.78 -48.75
C ALA A 506 5.22 4.21 -48.24
N LYS A 507 6.46 4.52 -47.84
CA LYS A 507 6.85 5.88 -47.39
C LYS A 507 6.76 6.89 -48.53
N THR A 508 7.08 6.48 -49.79
CA THR A 508 6.98 7.39 -50.94
C THR A 508 5.53 7.76 -51.29
N ARG A 509 4.55 7.02 -50.78
CA ARG A 509 3.13 7.30 -50.99
C ARG A 509 2.52 8.24 -49.95
N LEU A 510 3.29 8.60 -48.91
CA LEU A 510 2.89 9.62 -47.94
C LEU A 510 3.21 11.01 -48.48
N SER A 511 2.42 12.01 -48.08
CA SER A 511 2.72 13.40 -48.41
C SER A 511 3.97 13.89 -47.65
N GLU A 512 4.74 14.82 -48.26
CA GLU A 512 5.91 15.44 -47.60
C GLU A 512 5.53 16.17 -46.31
N GLN A 513 4.31 16.67 -46.20
CA GLN A 513 3.80 17.36 -44.99
C GLN A 513 3.58 16.37 -43.84
N ASP A 514 3.06 15.17 -44.12
CA ASP A 514 2.84 14.13 -43.11
C ASP A 514 4.15 13.60 -42.54
N VAL A 515 5.18 13.42 -43.38
CA VAL A 515 6.52 12.97 -42.98
C VAL A 515 7.18 14.01 -42.07
N SER A 516 7.17 15.28 -42.49
CA SER A 516 7.74 16.39 -41.69
C SER A 516 7.06 16.56 -40.32
N PHE A 517 5.74 16.38 -40.25
CA PHE A 517 4.97 16.47 -39.04
C PHE A 517 5.28 15.31 -38.06
N GLU A 518 5.39 14.08 -38.55
CA GLU A 518 5.75 12.92 -37.72
C GLU A 518 7.20 13.00 -37.18
N ASP A 519 8.14 13.58 -37.94
CA ASP A 519 9.50 13.82 -37.49
C ASP A 519 9.55 14.87 -36.37
N LEU A 520 8.80 15.95 -36.47
CA LEU A 520 8.68 16.99 -35.42
C LEU A 520 8.06 16.41 -34.13
N ILE A 521 7.05 15.55 -34.24
CA ILE A 521 6.48 14.82 -33.09
C ILE A 521 7.53 13.95 -32.43
N SER A 522 8.38 13.26 -33.21
CA SER A 522 9.46 12.42 -32.68
C SER A 522 10.46 13.20 -31.84
N ASP A 523 10.85 14.39 -32.29
CA ASP A 523 11.78 15.25 -31.58
C ASP A 523 11.14 15.80 -30.28
N LEU A 524 9.87 16.18 -30.31
CA LEU A 524 9.12 16.61 -29.14
C LEU A 524 8.99 15.49 -28.11
N GLU A 525 8.65 14.26 -28.52
CA GLU A 525 8.54 13.10 -27.64
C GLU A 525 9.87 12.81 -26.95
N THR A 526 10.97 12.83 -27.72
CA THR A 526 12.32 12.59 -27.20
C THR A 526 12.75 13.66 -26.20
N SER A 527 12.50 14.93 -26.52
CA SER A 527 12.82 16.05 -25.64
C SER A 527 12.04 15.99 -24.34
N LYS A 528 10.74 15.70 -24.39
CA LYS A 528 9.91 15.62 -23.18
C LYS A 528 10.27 14.43 -22.31
N ARG A 529 10.55 13.28 -22.93
CA ARG A 529 11.02 12.09 -22.20
C ARG A 529 12.31 12.39 -21.41
N THR A 530 13.21 13.17 -22.01
CA THR A 530 14.44 13.62 -21.34
C THR A 530 14.10 14.54 -20.17
N ILE A 531 13.21 15.51 -20.37
CA ILE A 531 12.77 16.46 -19.32
C ILE A 531 12.09 15.71 -18.17
N GLU A 532 11.20 14.77 -18.44
CA GLU A 532 10.53 13.97 -17.40
C GLU A 532 11.52 13.15 -16.58
N LYS A 533 12.50 12.51 -17.23
CA LYS A 533 13.56 11.78 -16.56
C LYS A 533 14.40 12.68 -15.66
N GLU A 534 14.78 13.85 -16.15
CA GLU A 534 15.51 14.85 -15.36
C GLU A 534 14.68 15.34 -14.17
N GLN A 535 13.38 15.53 -14.34
CA GLN A 535 12.47 15.91 -13.23
C GLN A 535 12.36 14.82 -12.18
N GLU A 536 12.30 13.54 -12.57
CA GLU A 536 12.31 12.40 -11.63
C GLU A 536 13.63 12.35 -10.83
N GLU A 537 14.76 12.57 -11.50
CA GLU A 537 16.08 12.67 -10.86
C GLU A 537 16.17 13.85 -9.89
N ILE A 538 15.68 15.02 -10.29
CA ILE A 538 15.62 16.22 -9.43
C ILE A 538 14.72 15.96 -8.21
N ALA A 539 13.57 15.30 -8.36
CA ALA A 539 12.68 14.96 -7.25
C ALA A 539 13.36 13.98 -6.28
N ALA A 540 14.10 13.00 -6.79
CA ALA A 540 14.88 12.07 -5.99
C ALA A 540 15.99 12.78 -5.20
N TYR A 541 16.76 13.65 -5.85
CA TYR A 541 17.79 14.47 -5.19
C TYR A 541 17.20 15.41 -4.14
N LYS A 542 16.05 16.02 -4.41
CA LYS A 542 15.37 16.88 -3.43
C LYS A 542 15.01 16.13 -2.17
N LYS A 543 14.50 14.91 -2.31
CA LYS A 543 14.18 14.03 -1.18
C LYS A 543 15.43 13.62 -0.38
N GLU A 544 16.54 13.34 -1.09
CA GLU A 544 17.82 13.03 -0.46
C GLU A 544 18.37 14.24 0.31
N ILE A 545 18.29 15.43 -0.28
CA ILE A 545 18.69 16.69 0.37
C ILE A 545 17.86 16.97 1.61
N GLU A 546 16.54 16.76 1.58
CA GLU A 546 15.68 16.92 2.76
C GLU A 546 16.04 15.93 3.87
N ALA A 547 16.33 14.68 3.53
CA ALA A 547 16.76 13.66 4.48
C ALA A 547 18.13 14.02 5.11
N LEU A 548 19.09 14.49 4.30
CA LEU A 548 20.39 14.94 4.78
C LEU A 548 20.28 16.18 5.66
N LYS A 549 19.41 17.12 5.29
CA LYS A 549 19.15 18.33 6.10
C LYS A 549 18.57 17.96 7.46
N SER A 550 17.61 17.05 7.51
CA SER A 550 17.04 16.54 8.77
C SER A 550 18.11 15.86 9.65
N GLN A 551 18.97 15.01 9.04
CA GLN A 551 20.08 14.39 9.78
C GLN A 551 21.11 15.40 10.29
N ALA A 552 21.39 16.43 9.50
CA ALA A 552 22.32 17.50 9.92
C ALA A 552 21.75 18.31 11.10
N GLN A 553 20.44 18.60 11.05
CA GLN A 553 19.73 19.30 12.12
C GLN A 553 19.73 18.48 13.42
N GLN A 554 19.42 17.19 13.37
CA GLN A 554 19.50 16.30 14.53
C GLN A 554 20.92 16.16 15.10
N LYS A 555 21.94 16.18 14.23
CA LYS A 555 23.33 16.19 14.69
C LYS A 555 23.68 17.50 15.39
N GLN A 556 23.20 18.62 14.88
CA GLN A 556 23.46 19.94 15.47
C GLN A 556 22.80 20.05 16.86
N GLU A 557 21.54 19.63 16.99
CA GLU A 557 20.83 19.57 18.27
C GLU A 557 21.58 18.71 19.30
N ARG A 558 22.04 17.51 18.91
CA ARG A 558 22.84 16.65 19.79
C ARG A 558 24.16 17.29 20.21
N ILE A 559 24.82 18.05 19.34
CA ILE A 559 26.05 18.76 19.64
C ILE A 559 25.76 19.90 20.64
N GLU A 560 24.67 20.63 20.48
CA GLU A 560 24.25 21.68 21.38
C GLU A 560 23.90 21.13 22.78
N GLU A 561 23.13 20.05 22.84
CA GLU A 561 22.83 19.34 24.11
C GLU A 561 24.11 18.86 24.83
N GLN A 562 25.05 18.26 24.07
CA GLN A 562 26.33 17.83 24.63
C GLN A 562 27.15 19.01 25.15
N ARG A 563 27.16 20.12 24.40
CA ARG A 563 27.84 21.37 24.82
C ARG A 563 27.25 21.96 26.07
N GLU A 564 25.93 22.02 26.17
CA GLU A 564 25.24 22.51 27.37
C GLU A 564 25.53 21.63 28.59
N ARG A 565 25.50 20.32 28.41
CA ARG A 565 25.83 19.34 29.44
C ARG A 565 27.28 19.52 29.95
N ILE A 566 28.24 19.64 29.03
CA ILE A 566 29.65 19.87 29.38
C ILE A 566 29.82 21.20 30.13
N LEU A 567 29.12 22.26 29.68
CA LEU A 567 29.16 23.56 30.36
C LEU A 567 28.52 23.52 31.75
N ALA A 568 27.43 22.78 31.92
CA ALA A 568 26.79 22.57 33.22
C ALA A 568 27.71 21.82 34.21
N GLU A 569 28.31 20.71 33.74
CA GLU A 569 29.28 19.93 34.53
C GLU A 569 30.54 20.76 34.89
N ALA A 570 31.01 21.59 33.96
CA ALA A 570 32.14 22.50 34.24
C ALA A 570 31.80 23.58 35.29
N ARG A 571 30.59 24.15 35.22
CA ARG A 571 30.09 25.12 36.20
C ARG A 571 29.91 24.47 37.59
N GLU A 572 29.39 23.26 37.65
CA GLU A 572 29.23 22.53 38.89
C GLU A 572 30.60 22.22 39.53
N LYS A 573 31.57 21.74 38.75
CA LYS A 573 32.95 21.54 39.23
C LYS A 573 33.62 22.83 39.69
N ALA A 574 33.43 23.93 38.96
CA ALA A 574 33.96 25.24 39.36
C ALA A 574 33.35 25.70 40.70
N ASN A 575 32.04 25.53 40.88
CA ASN A 575 31.35 25.85 42.13
C ASN A 575 31.81 24.97 43.29
N THR A 576 32.10 23.70 43.06
CA THR A 576 32.65 22.80 44.09
C THR A 576 34.03 23.26 44.51
N ILE A 577 34.93 23.57 43.55
CA ILE A 577 36.28 24.07 43.81
C ILE A 577 36.23 25.40 44.59
N LEU A 578 35.30 26.32 44.26
CA LEU A 578 35.13 27.57 44.96
C LEU A 578 34.61 27.36 46.40
N ARG A 579 33.72 26.40 46.65
CA ARG A 579 33.26 26.01 47.97
C ARG A 579 34.42 25.43 48.82
N ASP A 580 35.15 24.48 48.26
CA ASP A 580 36.29 23.86 48.89
C ASP A 580 37.38 24.91 49.27
N ALA A 581 37.63 25.87 48.36
CA ALA A 581 38.56 26.97 48.61
C ALA A 581 38.08 27.91 49.71
N LYS A 582 36.76 28.21 49.76
CA LYS A 582 36.15 29.02 50.83
C LYS A 582 36.22 28.30 52.16
N ASP A 583 35.89 26.98 52.17
CA ASP A 583 35.96 26.21 53.46
C ASP A 583 37.40 26.14 53.99
N VAL A 584 38.39 25.98 53.09
CA VAL A 584 39.82 26.04 53.48
C VAL A 584 40.21 27.39 53.96
N ALA A 585 39.73 28.49 53.33
CA ALA A 585 40.01 29.88 53.83
C ALA A 585 39.37 30.18 55.19
N ASP A 586 38.11 29.75 55.38
CA ASP A 586 37.38 29.91 56.61
C ASP A 586 38.03 29.10 57.78
N GLU A 587 38.50 27.88 57.50
CA GLU A 587 39.26 27.05 58.47
C GLU A 587 40.60 27.69 58.81
N THR A 588 41.28 28.23 57.81
CA THR A 588 42.55 28.94 58.00
C THR A 588 42.36 30.20 58.82
N ILE A 589 41.33 31.00 58.56
CA ILE A 589 41.02 32.24 59.36
C ILE A 589 40.63 31.84 60.77
N LYS A 590 39.88 30.77 60.96
CA LYS A 590 39.49 30.26 62.28
C LYS A 590 40.71 29.80 63.10
N ASN A 591 41.66 29.15 62.49
CA ASN A 591 42.90 28.72 63.07
C ASN A 591 43.77 29.92 63.36
N PHE A 592 43.94 30.96 62.51
CA PHE A 592 44.60 32.16 62.74
C PHE A 592 44.05 32.98 63.94
N ARG A 593 42.69 33.00 64.08
CA ARG A 593 42.03 33.66 65.25
C ARG A 593 42.25 32.90 66.54
N LYS A 594 42.45 31.61 66.48
CA LYS A 594 42.77 30.77 67.63
C LYS A 594 44.23 30.96 68.10
N PHE A 595 45.14 31.07 67.09
CA PHE A 595 46.56 31.32 67.30
C PHE A 595 46.91 32.73 67.76
N GLY A 596 46.01 33.73 67.57
CA GLY A 596 46.23 35.10 68.03
C GLY A 596 46.03 35.35 69.54
N LYS A 597 45.72 34.35 70.35
CA LYS A 597 45.45 34.39 71.78
C LYS A 597 46.48 33.65 72.67
N GLU A 598 47.45 32.95 72.08
CA GLU A 598 48.50 32.25 72.87
C GLU A 598 49.85 32.37 72.14
N ASN A 599 50.97 32.57 72.95
CA ASN A 599 52.38 32.63 72.46
C ASN A 599 52.78 31.30 71.82
N ILE A 600 52.64 31.13 70.46
CA ILE A 600 52.95 29.99 69.75
C ILE A 600 54.31 30.02 69.07
N SER A 601 55.05 28.91 69.08
CA SER A 601 56.40 28.77 68.48
C SER A 601 56.37 28.75 66.94
N ALA A 602 57.43 29.32 66.31
CA ALA A 602 57.59 29.39 64.86
C ALA A 602 57.46 28.00 64.16
N ALA A 603 57.65 26.89 64.90
CA ALA A 603 57.50 25.51 64.35
C ALA A 603 56.06 25.08 64.09
N GLU A 604 55.10 25.63 64.83
CA GLU A 604 53.65 25.28 64.60
C GLU A 604 53.07 26.12 63.48
N MET A 605 53.50 27.27 63.21
CA MET A 605 53.17 28.12 62.07
C MET A 605 53.68 27.46 60.74
N GLU A 606 54.87 26.92 60.79
CA GLU A 606 55.43 26.20 59.62
C GLU A 606 54.71 24.89 59.32
N LYS A 607 54.20 24.13 60.29
CA LYS A 607 53.40 22.93 60.18
C LYS A 607 52.04 23.22 59.51
N GLU A 608 51.40 24.31 59.85
CA GLU A 608 50.15 24.75 59.19
C GLU A 608 50.39 25.27 57.78
N ARG A 609 51.49 25.91 57.46
CA ARG A 609 51.93 26.27 56.13
C ARG A 609 52.16 25.00 55.22
N GLU A 610 52.80 24.01 55.81
CA GLU A 610 53.00 22.71 55.07
C GLU A 610 51.67 21.99 54.85
N ARG A 611 50.72 22.02 55.80
CA ARG A 611 49.40 21.44 55.65
C ARG A 611 48.60 22.11 54.54
N LEU A 612 48.64 23.44 54.42
CA LEU A 612 48.07 24.26 53.37
C LEU A 612 48.68 23.92 51.98
N ARG A 613 50.02 23.84 51.95
CA ARG A 613 50.76 23.46 50.75
C ARG A 613 50.43 22.03 50.29
N LYS A 614 50.22 21.13 51.23
CA LYS A 614 49.81 19.74 50.93
C LYS A 614 48.40 19.66 50.40
N LYS A 615 47.43 20.36 51.00
CA LYS A 615 46.05 20.47 50.49
C LYS A 615 45.98 21.16 49.10
N MET A 616 46.79 22.23 48.89
CA MET A 616 46.92 22.89 47.59
C MET A 616 47.54 21.98 46.53
N LYS A 617 48.50 21.13 46.87
CA LYS A 617 49.09 20.13 45.94
C LYS A 617 48.13 19.01 45.64
N GLU A 618 47.33 18.53 46.58
CA GLU A 618 46.29 17.50 46.38
C GLU A 618 45.19 18.00 45.41
N ASN A 619 44.78 19.27 45.56
CA ASN A 619 43.80 19.86 44.64
C ASN A 619 44.37 20.20 43.23
N THR A 620 45.65 20.45 43.09
CA THR A 620 46.31 20.63 41.81
C THR A 620 46.59 19.32 41.10
N ALA A 621 46.73 18.20 41.83
CA ALA A 621 46.95 16.87 41.25
C ALA A 621 45.67 16.28 40.60
N SER A 622 44.44 16.68 41.05
CA SER A 622 43.16 16.26 40.46
C SER A 622 42.76 17.05 39.24
N SER A 623 43.47 18.12 38.90
CA SER A 623 43.15 19.08 37.80
C SER A 623 44.07 18.95 36.57
N SER A 624 44.84 17.85 36.45
CA SER A 624 45.62 17.61 35.24
C SER A 624 44.74 17.03 34.13
N LEU A 625 44.05 17.90 33.44
CA LEU A 625 43.61 17.65 32.10
C LEU A 625 44.84 17.19 31.28
N LYS A 626 44.76 16.00 30.66
CA LYS A 626 45.76 15.48 29.74
C LYS A 626 45.96 16.47 28.61
N VAL A 627 46.99 17.28 28.72
CA VAL A 627 47.43 18.13 27.60
C VAL A 627 47.89 17.20 26.46
N GLN A 628 47.31 17.44 25.32
CA GLN A 628 47.64 16.79 24.05
C GLN A 628 49.18 16.86 23.80
N LYS A 629 49.66 15.85 23.07
CA LYS A 629 51.05 15.66 22.61
C LYS A 629 51.68 16.93 22.02
N PRO A 630 53.00 17.11 22.13
CA PRO A 630 53.67 18.32 21.68
C PRO A 630 53.47 18.52 20.18
N LYS A 631 53.02 19.74 19.81
CA LYS A 631 52.97 20.22 18.42
C LYS A 631 54.32 20.03 17.78
N LYS A 632 54.40 19.40 16.63
CA LYS A 632 55.59 19.48 15.76
C LYS A 632 55.80 20.96 15.44
N GLU A 633 56.91 21.55 15.86
CA GLU A 633 57.29 22.89 15.45
C GLU A 633 57.87 22.81 14.04
N TYR A 634 57.20 23.43 13.10
CA TYR A 634 57.64 23.55 11.70
C TYR A 634 58.50 24.81 11.57
N LYS A 635 59.57 24.68 10.81
CA LYS A 635 60.41 25.82 10.44
C LYS A 635 59.86 26.54 9.19
N PRO A 636 60.10 27.83 8.97
CA PRO A 636 59.61 28.53 7.80
C PRO A 636 60.02 27.93 6.47
N THR A 637 61.13 27.14 6.46
CA THR A 637 61.63 26.41 5.29
C THR A 637 60.85 25.12 4.95
N ASP A 638 59.99 24.65 5.80
CA ASP A 638 59.24 23.41 5.67
C ASP A 638 57.96 23.58 4.80
N PHE A 639 57.55 24.82 4.55
CA PHE A 639 56.35 25.15 3.79
C PHE A 639 56.66 25.50 2.34
N LYS A 640 56.00 24.81 1.39
CA LYS A 640 56.11 25.01 -0.05
C LYS A 640 54.84 25.56 -0.67
N LEU A 641 54.98 26.38 -1.71
CA LEU A 641 53.84 26.89 -2.49
C LEU A 641 53.06 25.72 -3.09
N GLY A 642 51.73 25.73 -2.88
CA GLY A 642 50.83 24.70 -3.39
C GLY A 642 50.66 23.48 -2.45
N GLU A 643 51.29 23.47 -1.27
CA GLU A 643 51.23 22.38 -0.30
C GLU A 643 49.89 22.44 0.50
N SER A 644 49.27 21.29 0.76
CA SER A 644 48.03 21.19 1.52
C SER A 644 48.31 21.29 3.02
N VAL A 645 47.69 22.24 3.68
CA VAL A 645 47.82 22.49 5.13
C VAL A 645 46.46 22.57 5.80
N LYS A 646 46.44 22.19 7.08
CA LYS A 646 45.27 22.35 7.96
C LYS A 646 45.49 23.56 8.88
N VAL A 647 44.58 24.50 8.87
CA VAL A 647 44.56 25.64 9.81
C VAL A 647 43.90 25.17 11.09
N LEU A 648 44.67 25.07 12.17
CA LEU A 648 44.25 24.48 13.42
C LEU A 648 43.19 25.31 14.13
N SER A 649 43.30 26.65 14.12
CA SER A 649 42.32 27.56 14.73
C SER A 649 40.94 27.50 14.09
N MET A 650 40.87 27.24 12.80
CA MET A 650 39.63 27.18 11.99
C MET A 650 39.19 25.77 11.68
N ASN A 651 40.04 24.77 11.92
CA ASN A 651 39.83 23.36 11.56
C ASN A 651 39.46 23.15 10.08
N LEU A 652 40.02 24.01 9.20
CA LEU A 652 39.82 23.98 7.76
C LEU A 652 41.10 23.57 7.03
N THR A 653 40.99 22.92 5.90
CA THR A 653 42.09 22.58 5.02
C THR A 653 42.19 23.60 3.87
N GLY A 654 43.41 23.96 3.53
CA GLY A 654 43.66 24.90 2.44
C GLY A 654 45.04 24.67 1.80
N THR A 655 45.34 25.40 0.74
CA THR A 655 46.63 25.34 0.03
C THR A 655 47.41 26.61 0.25
N ILE A 656 48.74 26.48 0.36
CA ILE A 656 49.67 27.61 0.56
C ILE A 656 49.76 28.41 -0.71
N SER A 657 49.41 29.71 -0.64
CA SER A 657 49.43 30.65 -1.77
C SER A 657 50.65 31.61 -1.72
N SER A 658 51.35 31.76 -0.60
CA SER A 658 52.58 32.52 -0.48
C SER A 658 53.55 31.84 0.50
N LEU A 659 54.85 32.00 0.29
CA LEU A 659 55.89 31.56 1.25
C LEU A 659 55.81 32.40 2.55
N PRO A 660 56.27 31.87 3.70
CA PRO A 660 56.32 32.59 4.95
C PRO A 660 57.09 33.92 4.88
N ASP A 661 56.50 34.98 5.40
CA ASP A 661 57.16 36.28 5.50
C ASP A 661 58.17 36.31 6.67
N SER A 662 58.92 37.43 6.83
CA SER A 662 59.90 37.62 7.91
C SER A 662 59.29 37.56 9.35
N ARG A 663 57.98 37.54 9.45
CA ARG A 663 57.24 37.43 10.72
C ARG A 663 56.55 36.04 10.87
N GLY A 664 56.77 35.12 9.93
CA GLY A 664 56.20 33.77 9.98
C GLY A 664 54.74 33.65 9.51
N ASN A 665 54.19 34.64 8.79
CA ASN A 665 52.83 34.55 8.27
C ASN A 665 52.82 34.00 6.84
N VAL A 666 51.85 33.15 6.56
CA VAL A 666 51.62 32.45 5.29
C VAL A 666 50.20 32.76 4.81
N THR A 667 50.02 33.04 3.53
CA THR A 667 48.68 33.17 2.97
C THR A 667 48.19 31.78 2.55
N VAL A 668 47.08 31.33 3.18
CA VAL A 668 46.45 30.03 2.86
C VAL A 668 45.13 30.30 2.14
N GLN A 669 44.92 29.61 1.04
CA GLN A 669 43.65 29.62 0.29
C GLN A 669 42.80 28.42 0.70
N MET A 670 41.66 28.72 1.34
CA MET A 670 40.67 27.77 1.80
C MET A 670 39.41 27.92 0.95
N GLY A 671 39.32 27.20 -0.19
CA GLY A 671 38.24 27.37 -1.18
C GLY A 671 38.22 28.78 -1.77
N ILE A 672 37.18 29.57 -1.53
CA ILE A 672 37.03 30.96 -2.03
C ILE A 672 37.69 31.97 -1.08
N LEU A 673 38.04 31.60 0.14
CA LEU A 673 38.62 32.49 1.16
C LEU A 673 40.18 32.46 1.13
N ARG A 674 40.81 33.64 1.17
CA ARG A 674 42.24 33.78 1.40
C ARG A 674 42.45 34.41 2.77
N SER A 675 43.26 33.77 3.60
CA SER A 675 43.56 34.27 4.94
C SER A 675 45.05 34.18 5.20
N GLN A 676 45.57 35.18 5.93
CA GLN A 676 46.93 35.17 6.41
C GLN A 676 46.97 34.49 7.78
N VAL A 677 47.75 33.42 7.93
CA VAL A 677 47.83 32.58 9.11
C VAL A 677 49.29 32.40 9.51
N HIS A 678 49.57 32.45 10.83
CA HIS A 678 50.94 32.24 11.32
C HIS A 678 51.31 30.73 11.23
N ILE A 679 52.55 30.40 10.93
CA ILE A 679 53.08 29.03 10.75
C ILE A 679 52.80 28.13 11.97
N SER A 680 52.70 28.68 13.18
CA SER A 680 52.40 27.91 14.41
C SER A 680 50.95 27.38 14.46
N ASP A 681 50.08 27.88 13.60
CA ASP A 681 48.67 27.50 13.52
C ASP A 681 48.40 26.63 12.30
N LEU A 682 49.46 26.16 11.62
CA LEU A 682 49.38 25.30 10.45
C LEU A 682 49.94 23.90 10.73
N GLU A 683 49.27 22.89 10.22
CA GLU A 683 49.71 21.50 10.23
C GLU A 683 49.82 21.06 8.75
N ILE A 684 50.99 20.59 8.33
CA ILE A 684 51.21 20.08 6.98
C ILE A 684 50.51 18.74 6.84
N ILE A 685 49.60 18.61 5.86
CA ILE A 685 48.93 17.36 5.51
C ILE A 685 49.80 16.66 4.50
N GLU A 686 50.53 15.61 4.89
CA GLU A 686 51.19 14.72 3.94
C GLU A 686 50.14 14.00 3.09
N GLU A 687 49.86 14.50 1.90
CA GLU A 687 49.16 13.72 0.89
C GLU A 687 50.02 12.50 0.56
N ALA A 688 49.48 11.31 0.77
CA ALA A 688 50.15 10.06 0.42
C ALA A 688 50.46 10.07 -1.08
N ASN A 689 51.74 10.21 -1.38
CA ASN A 689 52.27 10.19 -2.76
C ASN A 689 51.91 8.82 -3.38
N PRO A 690 51.18 8.75 -4.50
CA PRO A 690 50.74 7.46 -5.07
C PRO A 690 51.84 6.58 -5.64
N TYR A 691 53.09 7.04 -5.62
CA TYR A 691 54.25 6.38 -6.31
C TYR A 691 55.34 5.84 -5.40
N ALA A 692 55.05 5.31 -4.22
CA ALA A 692 56.07 4.62 -3.41
C ALA A 692 55.61 3.19 -3.02
N PRO A 693 56.43 2.11 -3.26
CA PRO A 693 56.01 0.74 -2.94
C PRO A 693 56.07 0.50 -1.44
N LYS A 694 54.92 0.19 -0.82
CA LYS A 694 54.84 -0.27 0.61
C LYS A 694 54.84 -1.79 0.70
N SER A 695 55.85 -2.26 1.42
CA SER A 695 55.96 -3.66 1.90
C SER A 695 54.81 -4.02 2.84
N PHE A 696 54.18 -5.14 2.61
CA PHE A 696 53.13 -5.74 3.46
C PHE A 696 53.63 -6.23 4.80
N LYS A 697 52.97 -5.78 5.90
CA LYS A 697 52.87 -6.58 7.14
C LYS A 697 51.39 -6.74 7.49
N ARG A 698 50.99 -8.03 7.56
CA ARG A 698 49.67 -8.48 7.97
C ARG A 698 49.41 -8.19 9.45
N THR A 699 48.29 -7.64 9.80
CA THR A 699 47.52 -8.02 10.99
C THR A 699 46.03 -7.62 10.84
N SER A 700 45.21 -8.43 11.43
CA SER A 700 43.80 -8.75 11.31
C SER A 700 42.79 -7.65 11.70
N LYS A 701 41.61 -7.78 11.06
CA LYS A 701 40.26 -7.37 11.50
C LYS A 701 39.93 -5.90 11.60
N GLY A 702 39.16 -5.42 10.62
CA GLY A 702 38.35 -4.20 10.69
C GLY A 702 37.57 -4.00 9.39
N ARG A 703 36.25 -4.20 9.44
CA ARG A 703 35.32 -3.93 8.32
C ARG A 703 35.46 -2.49 7.86
N LEU A 704 35.98 -2.28 6.66
CA LEU A 704 35.93 -1.00 5.96
C LEU A 704 34.67 -0.94 5.09
N LYS A 705 33.85 0.05 5.34
CA LYS A 705 32.77 0.48 4.46
C LYS A 705 33.37 1.00 3.17
N MET A 706 33.05 0.35 2.04
CA MET A 706 33.35 0.85 0.69
C MET A 706 32.51 2.11 0.42
N SER A 707 33.17 3.22 0.24
CA SER A 707 32.61 4.41 -0.36
C SER A 707 32.93 4.43 -1.84
N LYS A 708 31.89 4.56 -2.67
CA LYS A 708 31.86 4.97 -4.08
C LYS A 708 32.88 4.28 -5.00
N SER A 709 32.51 3.15 -5.57
CA SER A 709 33.00 2.74 -6.87
C SER A 709 32.38 3.70 -7.91
N LEU A 710 33.19 4.55 -8.52
CA LEU A 710 32.88 5.15 -9.81
C LEU A 710 32.62 3.99 -10.76
N SER A 711 31.41 3.89 -11.31
CA SER A 711 31.10 2.93 -12.37
C SER A 711 31.85 3.37 -13.62
N VAL A 712 32.99 2.73 -13.90
CA VAL A 712 33.70 2.92 -15.15
C VAL A 712 32.83 2.32 -16.26
N SER A 713 32.52 3.10 -17.28
CA SER A 713 31.79 2.62 -18.46
C SER A 713 32.53 1.45 -19.11
N PRO A 714 31.86 0.36 -19.52
CA PRO A 714 32.50 -0.75 -20.24
C PRO A 714 32.94 -0.37 -21.66
N GLU A 715 32.71 0.87 -22.08
CA GLU A 715 33.07 1.40 -23.41
C GLU A 715 33.79 2.74 -23.30
N ILE A 716 34.88 2.88 -24.08
CA ILE A 716 35.58 4.14 -24.30
C ILE A 716 35.49 4.58 -25.76
N ASN A 717 35.15 5.85 -26.00
CA ASN A 717 35.03 6.43 -27.34
C ASN A 717 36.23 7.33 -27.65
N LEU A 718 37.05 6.93 -28.64
CA LEU A 718 38.27 7.65 -29.08
C LEU A 718 38.12 8.28 -30.46
N LEU A 719 36.91 8.42 -31.01
CA LEU A 719 36.65 9.01 -32.30
C LEU A 719 37.14 10.47 -32.37
N GLY A 720 37.77 10.80 -33.43
CA GLY A 720 38.25 12.19 -33.72
C GLY A 720 39.50 12.60 -32.97
N LYS A 721 40.16 11.73 -32.20
CA LYS A 721 41.41 12.00 -31.50
C LYS A 721 42.62 11.64 -32.32
N THR A 722 43.74 12.29 -32.03
CA THR A 722 45.06 11.88 -32.59
C THR A 722 45.52 10.57 -31.95
N VAL A 723 46.49 9.87 -32.59
CA VAL A 723 46.97 8.56 -32.08
C VAL A 723 47.55 8.69 -30.67
N ASP A 724 48.35 9.75 -30.42
CA ASP A 724 49.02 9.96 -29.12
C ASP A 724 48.02 10.31 -28.00
N GLU A 725 47.01 11.12 -28.28
CA GLU A 725 45.94 11.44 -27.34
C GLU A 725 45.09 10.22 -27.01
N ALA A 726 44.74 9.42 -28.03
CA ALA A 726 43.93 8.23 -27.87
C ALA A 726 44.67 7.14 -27.05
N VAL A 727 45.97 6.98 -27.26
CA VAL A 727 46.81 6.04 -26.49
C VAL A 727 46.90 6.47 -25.02
N SER A 728 47.12 7.77 -24.76
CA SER A 728 47.20 8.29 -23.38
C SER A 728 45.91 8.13 -22.61
N GLU A 729 44.76 8.35 -23.25
CA GLU A 729 43.44 8.20 -22.62
C GLU A 729 43.06 6.74 -22.47
N LEU A 730 43.41 5.87 -23.41
CA LEU A 730 43.18 4.44 -23.34
C LEU A 730 43.99 3.79 -22.20
N ASP A 731 45.24 4.23 -22.00
CA ASP A 731 46.08 3.74 -20.89
C ASP A 731 45.41 4.01 -19.53
N LYS A 732 45.00 5.24 -19.30
CA LYS A 732 44.30 5.63 -18.08
C LYS A 732 42.94 4.88 -17.87
N TYR A 733 42.20 4.70 -18.95
CA TYR A 733 40.94 4.00 -18.93
C TYR A 733 41.12 2.48 -18.61
N LEU A 734 42.13 1.83 -19.15
CA LEU A 734 42.43 0.42 -18.89
C LEU A 734 42.80 0.20 -17.41
N ASP A 735 43.53 1.15 -16.80
CA ASP A 735 43.84 1.10 -15.37
C ASP A 735 42.54 1.25 -14.50
N ASP A 736 41.69 2.19 -14.86
CA ASP A 736 40.41 2.37 -14.18
C ASP A 736 39.46 1.14 -14.35
N ALA A 737 39.49 0.54 -15.53
CA ALA A 737 38.67 -0.65 -15.84
C ALA A 737 39.16 -1.89 -15.05
N LEU A 738 40.46 -2.05 -14.88
CA LEU A 738 41.07 -3.09 -14.04
C LEU A 738 40.76 -2.89 -12.57
N LEU A 739 40.82 -1.66 -12.05
CA LEU A 739 40.45 -1.32 -10.68
C LEU A 739 38.92 -1.57 -10.41
N SER A 740 38.13 -1.49 -11.46
CA SER A 740 36.68 -1.76 -11.40
C SER A 740 36.31 -3.22 -11.69
N HIS A 741 37.30 -4.12 -11.83
CA HIS A 741 37.14 -5.56 -12.12
C HIS A 741 36.34 -5.87 -13.40
N LEU A 742 36.46 -5.04 -14.43
CA LEU A 742 35.87 -5.32 -15.75
C LEU A 742 36.69 -6.39 -16.46
N SER A 743 36.05 -7.48 -16.87
CA SER A 743 36.71 -8.57 -17.61
C SER A 743 36.88 -8.29 -19.10
N THR A 744 36.01 -7.42 -19.67
CA THR A 744 35.99 -7.09 -21.09
C THR A 744 35.63 -5.62 -21.28
N VAL A 745 36.32 -4.90 -22.14
CA VAL A 745 36.03 -3.50 -22.45
C VAL A 745 36.01 -3.27 -23.96
N ARG A 746 35.28 -2.28 -24.39
CA ARG A 746 35.03 -1.93 -25.80
C ARG A 746 35.71 -0.61 -26.14
N VAL A 747 36.56 -0.61 -27.12
CA VAL A 747 37.33 0.58 -27.56
C VAL A 747 36.85 1.00 -28.94
N VAL A 748 36.18 2.14 -29.05
CA VAL A 748 35.61 2.69 -30.28
C VAL A 748 36.60 3.67 -30.91
N HIS A 749 37.11 3.33 -32.06
CA HIS A 749 38.13 4.15 -32.78
C HIS A 749 37.72 4.55 -34.21
N GLY A 750 36.57 4.02 -34.68
CA GLY A 750 36.04 4.29 -36.02
C GLY A 750 36.75 3.52 -37.15
N LYS A 751 36.09 3.52 -38.32
CA LYS A 751 36.58 2.85 -39.54
C LYS A 751 37.62 3.67 -40.34
N GLY A 752 37.71 5.00 -40.22
CA GLY A 752 38.55 5.97 -40.89
C GLY A 752 39.71 5.42 -41.73
N THR A 753 40.83 6.13 -41.77
CA THR A 753 42.07 5.72 -42.51
C THR A 753 42.79 4.52 -41.89
N GLY A 754 42.33 4.05 -40.72
CA GLY A 754 42.90 2.94 -39.95
C GLY A 754 44.15 3.30 -39.13
N ALA A 755 44.62 4.55 -39.17
CA ALA A 755 45.82 5.01 -38.42
C ALA A 755 45.59 4.88 -36.90
N LEU A 756 44.42 5.30 -36.41
CA LEU A 756 44.06 5.21 -34.99
C LEU A 756 43.95 3.76 -34.51
N ARG A 757 43.30 2.88 -35.31
CA ARG A 757 43.24 1.45 -35.05
C ARG A 757 44.63 0.81 -34.94
N LYS A 758 45.51 1.16 -35.87
CA LYS A 758 46.90 0.60 -35.89
C LYS A 758 47.67 1.03 -34.63
N GLY A 759 47.58 2.31 -34.24
CA GLY A 759 48.22 2.82 -33.02
C GLY A 759 47.65 2.16 -31.74
N ILE A 760 46.32 2.02 -31.63
CA ILE A 760 45.67 1.35 -30.49
C ILE A 760 46.08 -0.13 -30.42
N HIS A 761 46.11 -0.88 -31.52
CA HIS A 761 46.52 -2.29 -31.53
C HIS A 761 48.00 -2.45 -31.17
N GLU A 762 48.87 -1.53 -31.59
CA GLU A 762 50.29 -1.54 -31.24
C GLU A 762 50.49 -1.28 -29.73
N PHE A 763 49.73 -0.36 -29.17
CA PHE A 763 49.71 -0.06 -27.75
C PHE A 763 49.20 -1.25 -26.93
N LEU A 764 48.04 -1.84 -27.28
CA LEU A 764 47.43 -2.99 -26.58
C LEU A 764 48.38 -4.22 -26.56
N ARG A 765 49.14 -4.42 -27.61
CA ARG A 765 50.15 -5.52 -27.68
C ARG A 765 51.24 -5.39 -26.63
N ARG A 766 51.56 -4.17 -26.18
CA ARG A 766 52.61 -3.90 -25.17
C ARG A 766 52.09 -3.91 -23.74
N GLN A 767 50.75 -3.90 -23.53
CA GLN A 767 50.16 -3.83 -22.22
C GLN A 767 50.13 -5.19 -21.53
N LYS A 768 50.66 -5.25 -20.29
CA LYS A 768 50.75 -6.50 -19.48
C LYS A 768 49.43 -6.99 -18.96
N HIS A 769 48.45 -6.08 -18.84
CA HIS A 769 47.15 -6.34 -18.25
C HIS A 769 46.07 -6.75 -19.28
N VAL A 770 46.42 -6.71 -20.57
CA VAL A 770 45.57 -7.19 -21.66
C VAL A 770 45.84 -8.68 -21.87
N LYS A 771 44.73 -9.48 -21.83
CA LYS A 771 44.76 -10.92 -22.08
C LYS A 771 44.69 -11.22 -23.58
N SER A 772 43.74 -10.59 -24.28
CA SER A 772 43.54 -10.69 -25.71
C SER A 772 42.79 -9.45 -26.24
N TYR A 773 42.89 -9.18 -27.52
CA TYR A 773 42.05 -8.19 -28.19
C TYR A 773 41.69 -8.68 -29.60
N ARG A 774 40.48 -8.34 -30.06
CA ARG A 774 39.97 -8.65 -31.39
C ARG A 774 39.18 -7.49 -31.95
N LEU A 775 38.99 -7.45 -33.26
CA LEU A 775 38.00 -6.53 -33.84
C LEU A 775 36.59 -6.98 -33.48
N GLY A 776 35.69 -6.01 -33.40
CA GLY A 776 34.27 -6.27 -33.21
C GLY A 776 33.70 -7.05 -34.38
N GLU A 777 32.76 -7.94 -34.10
CA GLU A 777 31.97 -8.72 -35.04
C GLU A 777 30.69 -7.96 -35.44
N PHE A 778 29.90 -8.55 -36.35
CA PHE A 778 28.63 -7.97 -36.77
C PHE A 778 27.68 -7.78 -35.57
N GLY A 779 27.27 -6.52 -35.31
CA GLY A 779 26.52 -6.12 -34.09
C GLY A 779 27.39 -5.52 -32.98
N GLU A 780 28.70 -5.70 -32.95
CA GLU A 780 29.65 -5.11 -31.99
C GLU A 780 30.34 -3.83 -32.51
N GLY A 781 30.05 -3.33 -33.74
CA GLY A 781 30.62 -2.16 -34.35
C GLY A 781 31.66 -2.46 -35.41
N ASP A 782 31.83 -3.70 -35.85
CA ASP A 782 32.71 -4.19 -36.94
C ASP A 782 34.16 -3.67 -36.82
N ALA A 783 34.78 -3.34 -37.97
CA ALA A 783 36.18 -2.85 -38.05
C ALA A 783 36.43 -1.46 -37.39
N GLY A 784 35.39 -0.81 -36.83
CA GLY A 784 35.48 0.47 -36.12
C GLY A 784 35.65 0.34 -34.59
N VAL A 785 35.62 -0.88 -34.06
CA VAL A 785 35.70 -1.18 -32.65
C VAL A 785 36.70 -2.28 -32.38
N THR A 786 37.41 -2.21 -31.25
CA THR A 786 38.27 -3.28 -30.74
C THR A 786 37.74 -3.72 -29.37
N ILE A 787 37.48 -5.03 -29.23
CA ILE A 787 37.11 -5.66 -27.96
C ILE A 787 38.40 -6.10 -27.29
N VAL A 788 38.59 -5.73 -26.02
CA VAL A 788 39.81 -6.01 -25.23
C VAL A 788 39.40 -6.82 -24.01
N GLU A 789 39.96 -8.02 -23.85
CA GLU A 789 39.85 -8.85 -22.65
C GLU A 789 41.00 -8.51 -21.69
N LEU A 790 40.64 -8.20 -20.45
CA LEU A 790 41.59 -7.89 -19.39
C LEU A 790 41.88 -9.17 -18.56
N LYS A 791 43.08 -9.19 -17.93
CA LYS A 791 43.53 -10.34 -17.12
C LYS A 791 42.92 -10.38 -15.72
#